data_8f482585608fda729c2beac23648af95
#
_entry.id   8f482585608fda729c2beac23648af95
#
_cell.length_a   1.000
_cell.length_b   1.000
_cell.length_c   1.000
_cell.angle_alpha   90.00
_cell.angle_beta   90.00
_cell.angle_gamma   90.00
#
_symmetry.space_group_name_H-M   'P 1'
#
loop_
_entity.id
_entity.type
_entity.pdbx_description
1 polymer ?
#
loop_
_entity_poly.entity_id
_entity_poly.type
_entity_poly.pdbx_seq_one_letter_code
_entity_poly.pdbx_strand_id
1 'polypeptide(L)'
;MLKMSKIAIVFQHDSMQCGIACLQIICKYFGREYSSDSLSKLCFASTEGVSLLAINEAANTLGLHTTCARTTIMMLSEAPLPCILHWNQNHFVVLYKVKRGKKFYIADPGKGKTTYNLEEFRRHWISTRSNDEDKGIAMFFETTPAFFTYQMEGEDRQKEKRSFKFLFRYFKKYRKAFSWIVLGLLAGSALQLVLPFLTQSIVDVGIKNQDIGFIWLILLGQLMLTVSRTAIDFARRWFLLRISMRINISLVSDFFIKLLKLPMSFFDTKLMGDLMQRMSDHSRVNNFLTQQTLNITFAMLTFVVFSVVLFIYNKVVFAIFLLGSILYGGWMALFLRRRKVLDYELFEQQAINNNRTYEFITSMQEIKLQDCEQRKRKEWEETQVNLFRVQQKSLKLQQTQEAGSIFINEVKNIVVTVVAATAVIQGHMTLGMMLAVQYIIGQLNSPVEQLMNFFYSVQDVKISLERINEIHQMDDENGKEGLLTGLEHPEDGIHISNIMFKYDPHALRKTIDGVDILIPQGKVTAIVGASGSGKTTLIRLMLGYYPVLEGKITIGDTDINLLNKKWWRRQCGVVMQEGVIFSESIGRNIAVDDAEIDEDRLMRAAEIACIKDYVMALPLKFNTKIGRDGVGLSQGQKQRILIARAVYKNPDYIFLDEATNSLDANNERNIVENLDKFYQGKTVVIVAHRLSTVKNADQIVVLDQGKVVEVGNHESLTAKRGAYYNLVKNQLELGN
;
A
#
# COMPACT_ATOMS: atom_id res chain seq x y z
N MET A 1 35.30 22.37 4.96
CA MET A 1 34.26 22.77 3.98
C MET A 1 33.64 21.51 3.40
N LEU A 2 32.49 21.07 3.88
CA LEU A 2 31.74 19.96 3.33
C LEU A 2 31.23 20.35 1.95
N LYS A 3 31.51 19.51 0.95
CA LYS A 3 31.00 19.68 -0.42
C LYS A 3 29.47 19.65 -0.38
N MET A 4 28.82 20.79 -0.44
CA MET A 4 27.34 20.91 -0.53
C MET A 4 26.89 20.11 -1.76
N SER A 5 26.20 19.01 -1.56
CA SER A 5 25.73 18.16 -2.65
C SER A 5 24.58 18.84 -3.41
N LYS A 6 24.49 18.62 -4.72
CA LYS A 6 23.32 19.05 -5.49
C LYS A 6 22.08 18.39 -4.86
N ILE A 7 21.02 19.18 -4.59
CA ILE A 7 19.81 18.62 -3.98
C ILE A 7 19.29 17.44 -4.82
N ALA A 8 19.21 16.28 -4.18
CA ALA A 8 18.64 15.07 -4.76
C ALA A 8 17.16 15.01 -4.40
N ILE A 9 16.29 14.75 -5.37
CA ILE A 9 14.88 14.52 -5.11
C ILE A 9 14.67 13.11 -4.53
N VAL A 10 13.83 13.01 -3.52
CA VAL A 10 13.26 11.76 -3.01
C VAL A 10 11.76 11.84 -3.21
N PHE A 11 11.18 10.83 -3.84
CA PHE A 11 9.75 10.74 -4.07
C PHE A 11 9.07 10.04 -2.91
N GLN A 12 7.87 10.51 -2.54
CA GLN A 12 7.04 9.85 -1.55
C GLN A 12 6.48 8.52 -2.09
N HIS A 13 6.31 7.55 -1.19
CA HIS A 13 5.78 6.22 -1.54
C HIS A 13 4.27 6.12 -1.37
N ASP A 14 3.68 6.95 -0.51
CA ASP A 14 2.24 7.12 -0.34
C ASP A 14 1.88 8.61 -0.16
N SER A 15 0.60 8.91 -0.19
CA SER A 15 0.09 10.28 -0.11
C SER A 15 0.36 10.98 1.21
N MET A 16 0.63 10.23 2.29
CA MET A 16 0.82 10.73 3.66
C MET A 16 2.29 10.94 4.05
N GLN A 17 3.24 10.50 3.21
CA GLN A 17 4.68 10.52 3.52
C GLN A 17 5.42 11.76 2.98
N CYS A 18 4.75 12.83 2.58
CA CYS A 18 5.40 14.03 2.03
C CYS A 18 6.42 14.64 3.01
N GLY A 19 6.10 14.74 4.31
CA GLY A 19 6.99 15.26 5.33
C GLY A 19 8.24 14.40 5.54
N ILE A 20 8.08 13.08 5.52
CA ILE A 20 9.19 12.11 5.62
C ILE A 20 10.13 12.24 4.44
N ALA A 21 9.59 12.31 3.22
CA ALA A 21 10.39 12.48 2.01
C ALA A 21 11.11 13.84 2.00
N CYS A 22 10.48 14.90 2.52
CA CYS A 22 11.15 16.20 2.71
C CYS A 22 12.33 16.09 3.68
N LEU A 23 12.15 15.42 4.82
CA LEU A 23 13.22 15.20 5.79
C LEU A 23 14.37 14.35 5.20
N GLN A 24 14.05 13.32 4.39
CA GLN A 24 15.05 12.56 3.64
C GLN A 24 15.85 13.44 2.68
N ILE A 25 15.19 14.36 1.95
CA ILE A 25 15.86 15.31 1.05
C ILE A 25 16.84 16.19 1.83
N ILE A 26 16.43 16.70 3.01
CA ILE A 26 17.27 17.52 3.90
C ILE A 26 18.47 16.71 4.41
N CYS A 27 18.24 15.51 4.96
CA CYS A 27 19.33 14.64 5.46
C CYS A 27 20.34 14.30 4.35
N LYS A 28 19.85 13.98 3.16
CA LYS A 28 20.67 13.68 1.98
C LYS A 28 21.48 14.89 1.50
N TYR A 29 20.91 16.10 1.59
CA TYR A 29 21.62 17.34 1.29
C TYR A 29 22.80 17.55 2.26
N PHE A 30 22.62 17.27 3.54
CA PHE A 30 23.67 17.34 4.56
C PHE A 30 24.60 16.10 4.59
N GLY A 31 24.42 15.14 3.67
CA GLY A 31 25.37 14.05 3.44
C GLY A 31 25.06 12.72 4.13
N ARG A 32 23.86 12.56 4.70
CA ARG A 32 23.38 11.29 5.27
C ARG A 32 22.13 10.78 4.59
N GLU A 33 22.06 9.47 4.38
CA GLU A 33 20.90 8.82 3.78
C GLU A 33 20.22 7.93 4.83
N TYR A 34 18.94 8.18 5.06
CA TYR A 34 18.05 7.38 5.89
C TYR A 34 16.96 6.75 5.04
N SER A 35 16.46 5.57 5.40
CA SER A 35 15.34 4.96 4.71
C SER A 35 14.02 5.65 5.06
N SER A 36 13.02 5.55 4.17
CA SER A 36 11.67 6.03 4.45
C SER A 36 11.06 5.32 5.66
N ASP A 37 11.30 4.00 5.81
CA ASP A 37 10.80 3.21 6.93
C ASP A 37 11.40 3.68 8.28
N SER A 38 12.70 3.91 8.33
CA SER A 38 13.36 4.40 9.54
C SER A 38 12.84 5.77 9.97
N LEU A 39 12.69 6.70 9.02
CA LEU A 39 12.13 8.02 9.30
C LEU A 39 10.63 7.98 9.60
N SER A 40 9.88 7.05 9.00
CA SER A 40 8.46 6.86 9.29
C SER A 40 8.21 6.45 10.74
N LYS A 41 9.11 5.64 11.32
CA LYS A 41 9.06 5.26 12.75
C LYS A 41 9.31 6.46 13.67
N LEU A 42 10.20 7.38 13.26
CA LEU A 42 10.47 8.60 14.02
C LEU A 42 9.40 9.68 13.87
N CYS A 43 8.87 9.86 12.64
CA CYS A 43 7.90 10.90 12.32
C CYS A 43 6.45 10.49 12.59
N PHE A 44 6.17 9.21 12.79
CA PHE A 44 4.82 8.66 12.98
C PHE A 44 3.79 9.20 11.97
N ALA A 45 3.81 8.67 10.75
CA ALA A 45 2.83 9.04 9.73
C ALA A 45 1.46 8.42 10.05
N SER A 46 0.42 9.25 10.22
CA SER A 46 -0.98 8.83 10.37
C SER A 46 -1.75 8.95 9.05
N THR A 47 -3.04 8.59 9.05
CA THR A 47 -3.95 8.83 7.92
C THR A 47 -4.16 10.31 7.60
N GLU A 48 -3.84 11.20 8.54
CA GLU A 48 -3.87 12.66 8.35
C GLU A 48 -2.53 13.21 7.83
N GLY A 49 -1.51 12.36 7.72
CA GLY A 49 -0.16 12.71 7.31
C GLY A 49 0.81 12.83 8.49
N VAL A 50 1.87 13.62 8.31
CA VAL A 50 2.90 13.89 9.33
C VAL A 50 2.77 15.32 9.79
N SER A 51 2.74 15.54 11.11
CA SER A 51 2.68 16.90 11.66
C SER A 51 4.05 17.61 11.56
N LEU A 52 4.04 18.93 11.54
CA LEU A 52 5.27 19.71 11.55
C LEU A 52 6.08 19.46 12.84
N LEU A 53 5.40 19.24 13.96
CA LEU A 53 6.02 18.89 15.24
C LEU A 53 6.73 17.54 15.15
N ALA A 54 6.12 16.53 14.53
CA ALA A 54 6.73 15.22 14.33
C ALA A 54 7.99 15.29 13.46
N ILE A 55 7.98 16.11 12.40
CA ILE A 55 9.19 16.35 11.59
C ILE A 55 10.28 17.05 12.42
N ASN A 56 9.88 18.00 13.27
CA ASN A 56 10.78 18.73 14.17
C ASN A 56 11.46 17.79 15.17
N GLU A 57 10.69 16.97 15.87
CA GLU A 57 11.21 16.04 16.88
C GLU A 57 12.08 14.95 16.23
N ALA A 58 11.66 14.41 15.08
CA ALA A 58 12.47 13.47 14.32
C ALA A 58 13.80 14.09 13.86
N ALA A 59 13.79 15.31 13.35
CA ALA A 59 15.00 16.02 12.96
C ALA A 59 15.95 16.26 14.15
N ASN A 60 15.41 16.67 15.30
CA ASN A 60 16.18 16.86 16.53
C ASN A 60 16.79 15.53 17.04
N THR A 61 16.03 14.43 16.98
CA THR A 61 16.53 13.08 17.32
C THR A 61 17.69 12.67 16.40
N LEU A 62 17.63 13.02 15.13
CA LEU A 62 18.72 12.78 14.18
C LEU A 62 19.93 13.71 14.38
N GLY A 63 19.87 14.67 15.32
CA GLY A 63 20.93 15.63 15.58
C GLY A 63 20.91 16.84 14.64
N LEU A 64 19.79 17.18 14.02
CA LEU A 64 19.57 18.44 13.31
C LEU A 64 18.92 19.43 14.29
N HIS A 65 19.47 20.64 14.41
CA HIS A 65 18.79 21.74 15.09
C HIS A 65 17.77 22.35 14.14
N THR A 66 16.53 22.56 14.61
CA THR A 66 15.44 23.02 13.76
C THR A 66 14.82 24.30 14.32
N THR A 67 14.43 25.21 13.42
CA THR A 67 13.70 26.44 13.76
C THR A 67 12.44 26.53 12.90
N CYS A 68 11.26 26.44 13.53
CA CYS A 68 9.98 26.62 12.88
C CYS A 68 9.52 28.08 13.04
N ALA A 69 9.25 28.77 11.93
CA ALA A 69 8.83 30.16 11.95
C ALA A 69 7.68 30.45 10.96
N ARG A 70 6.82 31.39 11.35
CA ARG A 70 5.92 32.08 10.41
C ARG A 70 6.67 33.27 9.85
N THR A 71 6.93 33.26 8.56
CA THR A 71 7.80 34.26 7.92
C THR A 71 7.17 34.85 6.67
N THR A 72 7.63 36.03 6.27
CA THR A 72 7.23 36.69 5.01
C THR A 72 8.08 36.18 3.85
N ILE A 73 7.64 36.43 2.62
CA ILE A 73 8.41 36.07 1.40
C ILE A 73 9.77 36.78 1.38
N MET A 74 9.84 38.02 1.90
CA MET A 74 11.08 38.78 1.94
C MET A 74 12.11 38.11 2.87
N MET A 75 11.71 37.80 4.10
CA MET A 75 12.55 37.06 5.07
C MET A 75 12.96 35.68 4.57
N LEU A 76 12.02 34.96 3.92
CA LEU A 76 12.30 33.64 3.35
C LEU A 76 13.36 33.70 2.24
N SER A 77 13.43 34.80 1.50
CA SER A 77 14.41 34.96 0.43
C SER A 77 15.85 35.16 0.93
N GLU A 78 16.01 35.57 2.19
CA GLU A 78 17.31 35.79 2.86
C GLU A 78 17.67 34.68 3.84
N ALA A 79 16.73 33.79 4.11
CA ALA A 79 16.88 32.70 5.07
C ALA A 79 17.83 31.60 4.58
N PRO A 80 18.43 30.82 5.49
CA PRO A 80 19.27 29.67 5.15
C PRO A 80 18.45 28.58 4.41
N LEU A 81 18.98 28.11 3.28
CA LEU A 81 18.37 27.07 2.48
C LEU A 81 19.24 25.80 2.47
N PRO A 82 18.65 24.60 2.37
CA PRO A 82 17.24 24.30 2.11
C PRO A 82 16.37 24.34 3.37
N CYS A 83 15.07 24.61 3.19
CA CYS A 83 14.07 24.57 4.25
C CYS A 83 12.82 23.82 3.81
N ILE A 84 12.06 23.28 4.75
CA ILE A 84 10.75 22.66 4.49
C ILE A 84 9.68 23.73 4.61
N LEU A 85 8.75 23.76 3.65
CA LEU A 85 7.61 24.65 3.61
C LEU A 85 6.31 23.87 3.77
N HIS A 86 5.35 24.44 4.51
CA HIS A 86 3.98 23.96 4.55
C HIS A 86 3.23 24.51 3.32
N TRP A 87 2.80 23.63 2.44
CA TRP A 87 2.31 23.92 1.09
C TRP A 87 0.83 23.57 0.96
N ASN A 88 0.03 24.43 0.38
CA ASN A 88 -1.43 24.24 0.23
C ASN A 88 -2.16 23.84 1.52
N GLN A 89 -1.60 24.09 2.70
CA GLN A 89 -2.12 23.73 4.02
C GLN A 89 -2.26 22.21 4.29
N ASN A 90 -1.83 21.35 3.36
CA ASN A 90 -1.95 19.88 3.49
C ASN A 90 -0.75 19.11 2.93
N HIS A 91 0.33 19.78 2.53
CA HIS A 91 1.49 19.16 1.90
C HIS A 91 2.80 19.78 2.40
N PHE A 92 3.91 19.07 2.30
CA PHE A 92 5.24 19.55 2.60
C PHE A 92 6.12 19.49 1.36
N VAL A 93 6.91 20.53 1.16
CA VAL A 93 7.88 20.65 0.06
C VAL A 93 9.20 21.27 0.56
N VAL A 94 10.29 21.03 -0.17
CA VAL A 94 11.60 21.61 0.18
C VAL A 94 11.94 22.77 -0.77
N LEU A 95 12.07 23.97 -0.22
CA LEU A 95 12.61 25.11 -0.94
C LEU A 95 14.14 25.04 -0.88
N TYR A 96 14.81 24.97 -2.02
CA TYR A 96 16.26 24.81 -2.04
C TYR A 96 17.03 25.93 -2.73
N LYS A 97 16.34 26.83 -3.42
CA LYS A 97 16.97 27.99 -4.07
C LYS A 97 15.94 29.07 -4.36
N VAL A 98 16.30 30.31 -4.06
CA VAL A 98 15.57 31.51 -4.50
C VAL A 98 16.47 32.30 -5.43
N LYS A 99 15.93 32.81 -6.53
CA LYS A 99 16.65 33.65 -7.49
C LYS A 99 16.02 35.03 -7.56
N ARG A 100 16.72 36.06 -7.03
CA ARG A 100 16.34 37.48 -7.02
C ARG A 100 14.92 37.74 -6.46
N GLY A 101 14.44 36.95 -5.50
CA GLY A 101 13.08 37.06 -4.94
C GLY A 101 11.93 36.84 -5.93
N LYS A 102 12.22 36.43 -7.19
CA LYS A 102 11.22 36.29 -8.27
C LYS A 102 10.98 34.85 -8.72
N LYS A 103 11.93 33.92 -8.50
CA LYS A 103 11.83 32.53 -8.89
C LYS A 103 12.21 31.64 -7.71
N PHE A 104 11.29 30.72 -7.35
CA PHE A 104 11.41 29.81 -6.24
C PHE A 104 11.56 28.38 -6.78
N TYR A 105 12.66 27.71 -6.41
CA TYR A 105 12.99 26.37 -6.83
C TYR A 105 12.64 25.40 -5.72
N ILE A 106 11.69 24.54 -5.98
CA ILE A 106 11.10 23.61 -5.02
C ILE A 106 11.41 22.18 -5.44
N ALA A 107 11.80 21.37 -4.46
CA ALA A 107 11.81 19.91 -4.56
C ALA A 107 10.53 19.39 -3.88
N ASP A 108 9.56 19.02 -4.68
CA ASP A 108 8.28 18.48 -4.25
C ASP A 108 8.34 16.95 -4.30
N PRO A 109 8.14 16.24 -3.18
CA PRO A 109 8.16 14.78 -3.13
C PRO A 109 7.16 14.09 -4.05
N GLY A 110 6.05 14.75 -4.39
CA GLY A 110 5.04 14.23 -5.31
C GLY A 110 5.34 14.54 -6.77
N LYS A 111 5.87 15.75 -7.07
CA LYS A 111 6.00 16.29 -8.44
C LYS A 111 7.44 16.36 -8.95
N GLY A 112 8.42 16.20 -8.08
CA GLY A 112 9.82 16.38 -8.44
C GLY A 112 10.30 17.82 -8.31
N LYS A 113 11.27 18.25 -9.13
CA LYS A 113 11.81 19.63 -9.11
C LYS A 113 10.92 20.54 -9.92
N THR A 114 10.33 21.52 -9.26
CA THR A 114 9.45 22.53 -9.85
C THR A 114 10.00 23.94 -9.65
N THR A 115 9.56 24.87 -10.47
CA THR A 115 9.95 26.29 -10.35
C THR A 115 8.68 27.12 -10.44
N TYR A 116 8.47 27.96 -9.45
CA TYR A 116 7.31 28.85 -9.36
C TYR A 116 7.73 30.30 -9.49
N ASN A 117 6.87 31.10 -10.10
CA ASN A 117 7.00 32.56 -10.03
C ASN A 117 6.47 33.06 -8.67
N LEU A 118 6.62 34.38 -8.40
CA LEU A 118 6.24 34.98 -7.12
C LEU A 118 4.74 34.83 -6.81
N GLU A 119 3.87 35.04 -7.82
CA GLU A 119 2.42 34.98 -7.62
C GLU A 119 1.93 33.53 -7.38
N GLU A 120 2.46 32.59 -8.16
CA GLU A 120 2.17 31.17 -7.98
C GLU A 120 2.66 30.67 -6.61
N PHE A 121 3.89 31.05 -6.23
CA PHE A 121 4.45 30.69 -4.93
C PHE A 121 3.60 31.25 -3.79
N ARG A 122 3.17 32.52 -3.88
CA ARG A 122 2.31 33.17 -2.89
C ARG A 122 0.99 32.42 -2.70
N ARG A 123 0.33 32.00 -3.77
CA ARG A 123 -0.94 31.24 -3.71
C ARG A 123 -0.82 29.92 -2.97
N HIS A 124 0.31 29.26 -3.09
CA HIS A 124 0.49 27.93 -2.52
C HIS A 124 1.08 27.93 -1.11
N TRP A 125 1.90 28.95 -0.76
CA TRP A 125 2.64 28.94 0.50
C TRP A 125 2.01 29.77 1.61
N ILE A 126 1.33 30.89 1.28
CA ILE A 126 0.74 31.77 2.29
C ILE A 126 -0.43 31.06 2.95
N SER A 127 -0.37 30.96 4.28
CA SER A 127 -1.37 30.29 5.10
C SER A 127 -2.12 31.23 6.03
N THR A 128 -1.54 32.37 6.39
CA THR A 128 -2.12 33.32 7.36
C THR A 128 -1.78 34.76 6.99
N ARG A 129 -2.69 35.68 7.36
CA ARG A 129 -2.46 37.11 7.29
C ARG A 129 -2.44 37.63 8.72
N SER A 130 -1.34 38.24 9.14
CA SER A 130 -1.18 38.79 10.49
C SER A 130 -0.47 40.15 10.39
N ASN A 131 -1.00 41.16 11.06
CA ASN A 131 -0.50 42.55 11.01
C ASN A 131 -0.38 43.10 9.58
N ASP A 132 -1.39 42.85 8.73
CA ASP A 132 -1.42 43.19 7.30
C ASP A 132 -0.31 42.58 6.43
N GLU A 133 0.46 41.64 6.97
CA GLU A 133 1.48 40.90 6.24
C GLU A 133 1.04 39.49 5.93
N ASP A 134 1.30 39.03 4.70
CA ASP A 134 1.09 37.66 4.28
C ASP A 134 2.25 36.79 4.78
N LYS A 135 1.93 35.76 5.59
CA LYS A 135 2.90 34.86 6.20
C LYS A 135 2.63 33.41 5.86
N GLY A 136 3.72 32.66 5.63
CA GLY A 136 3.69 31.21 5.49
C GLY A 136 4.58 30.54 6.53
N ILE A 137 4.44 29.24 6.65
CA ILE A 137 5.21 28.42 7.61
C ILE A 137 6.43 27.84 6.92
N ALA A 138 7.60 27.98 7.55
CA ALA A 138 8.86 27.40 7.11
C ALA A 138 9.61 26.77 8.29
N MET A 139 10.30 25.65 8.04
CA MET A 139 11.18 24.97 8.97
C MET A 139 12.60 24.98 8.42
N PHE A 140 13.50 25.55 9.16
CA PHE A 140 14.93 25.68 8.85
C PHE A 140 15.73 24.62 9.59
N PHE A 141 16.89 24.24 9.05
CA PHE A 141 17.71 23.14 9.58
C PHE A 141 19.17 23.55 9.64
N GLU A 142 19.79 23.23 10.78
CA GLU A 142 21.23 23.36 11.01
C GLU A 142 21.79 22.02 11.50
N THR A 143 22.97 21.64 11.01
CA THR A 143 23.62 20.40 11.45
C THR A 143 24.36 20.59 12.76
N THR A 144 24.20 19.65 13.67
CA THR A 144 25.03 19.55 14.88
C THR A 144 26.07 18.42 14.70
N PRO A 145 27.12 18.37 15.51
CA PRO A 145 28.06 17.23 15.50
C PRO A 145 27.36 15.87 15.70
N ALA A 146 26.29 15.84 16.50
CA ALA A 146 25.50 14.65 16.76
C ALA A 146 24.87 14.07 15.47
N PHE A 147 24.50 14.91 14.49
CA PHE A 147 23.95 14.46 13.21
C PHE A 147 24.89 13.51 12.47
N PHE A 148 26.20 13.70 12.56
CA PHE A 148 27.19 12.87 11.85
C PHE A 148 27.56 11.60 12.61
N THR A 149 27.33 11.54 13.94
CA THR A 149 27.66 10.41 14.79
C THR A 149 26.46 9.52 15.11
N TYR A 150 25.23 10.04 14.97
CA TYR A 150 24.00 9.30 15.28
C TYR A 150 23.87 8.06 14.36
N GLN A 151 23.75 6.88 14.96
CA GLN A 151 23.45 5.63 14.26
C GLN A 151 22.05 5.16 14.68
N MET A 152 21.16 4.97 13.70
CA MET A 152 19.88 4.35 13.97
C MET A 152 20.02 2.85 14.17
N GLU A 153 19.39 2.32 15.21
CA GLU A 153 19.29 0.86 15.39
C GLU A 153 18.63 0.24 14.15
N GLY A 154 19.33 -0.69 13.51
CA GLY A 154 18.85 -1.39 12.31
C GLY A 154 19.30 -0.83 10.96
N GLU A 155 20.14 0.21 10.91
CA GLU A 155 20.69 0.75 9.65
C GLU A 155 21.47 -0.31 8.84
N ASP A 156 22.10 -1.28 9.49
CA ASP A 156 22.80 -2.39 8.83
C ASP A 156 21.87 -3.40 8.13
N ARG A 157 20.59 -3.49 8.53
CA ARG A 157 19.58 -4.31 7.83
C ARG A 157 19.16 -3.75 6.47
N GLN A 158 19.49 -2.48 6.16
CA GLN A 158 19.09 -1.80 4.93
C GLN A 158 19.82 -2.27 3.66
N LYS A 159 20.94 -2.97 3.77
CA LYS A 159 21.71 -3.44 2.60
C LYS A 159 21.13 -4.64 1.90
N GLU A 160 20.19 -5.36 2.47
CA GLU A 160 19.35 -6.30 1.73
C GLU A 160 18.22 -5.56 0.99
N LYS A 161 18.61 -4.70 0.04
CA LYS A 161 17.72 -4.40 -1.07
C LYS A 161 17.26 -5.76 -1.58
N ARG A 162 16.01 -6.16 -1.29
CA ARG A 162 15.37 -7.29 -1.95
C ARG A 162 15.25 -6.92 -3.42
N SER A 163 16.40 -7.00 -4.04
CA SER A 163 16.71 -6.90 -5.42
C SER A 163 15.83 -7.90 -6.14
N PHE A 164 15.75 -7.83 -7.46
CA PHE A 164 15.19 -8.84 -8.36
C PHE A 164 15.45 -10.31 -7.93
N LYS A 165 16.40 -10.55 -7.01
CA LYS A 165 16.66 -11.85 -6.35
C LYS A 165 15.44 -12.50 -5.71
N PHE A 166 14.55 -11.72 -5.11
CA PHE A 166 13.27 -12.20 -4.55
C PHE A 166 12.39 -12.81 -5.65
N LEU A 167 12.34 -12.16 -6.81
CA LEU A 167 11.57 -12.61 -7.96
C LEU A 167 12.11 -13.92 -8.56
N PHE A 168 13.42 -14.16 -8.51
CA PHE A 168 14.03 -15.41 -8.99
C PHE A 168 13.56 -16.65 -8.20
N ARG A 169 13.08 -16.50 -6.97
CA ARG A 169 12.51 -17.61 -6.21
C ARG A 169 11.29 -18.21 -6.91
N TYR A 170 10.47 -17.38 -7.51
CA TYR A 170 9.27 -17.82 -8.25
C TYR A 170 9.67 -18.54 -9.54
N PHE A 171 10.69 -18.08 -10.26
CA PHE A 171 11.21 -18.78 -11.43
C PHE A 171 11.74 -20.19 -11.09
N LYS A 172 12.49 -20.31 -9.99
CA LYS A 172 13.05 -21.59 -9.56
C LYS A 172 11.97 -22.64 -9.31
N LYS A 173 10.83 -22.23 -8.77
CA LYS A 173 9.67 -23.13 -8.50
C LYS A 173 9.07 -23.69 -9.79
N TYR A 174 9.06 -22.92 -10.90
CA TYR A 174 8.42 -23.30 -12.17
C TYR A 174 9.42 -23.60 -13.29
N ARG A 175 10.68 -23.90 -12.95
CA ARG A 175 11.77 -24.10 -13.91
C ARG A 175 11.46 -25.09 -15.06
N LYS A 176 10.76 -26.21 -14.77
CA LYS A 176 10.36 -27.19 -15.78
C LYS A 176 9.40 -26.61 -16.82
N ALA A 177 8.44 -25.81 -16.38
CA ALA A 177 7.46 -25.19 -17.26
C ALA A 177 8.12 -24.06 -18.10
N PHE A 178 9.04 -23.31 -17.52
CA PHE A 178 9.85 -22.33 -18.25
C PHE A 178 10.76 -22.98 -19.30
N SER A 179 11.33 -24.15 -19.02
CA SER A 179 12.17 -24.86 -20.02
C SER A 179 11.36 -25.27 -21.25
N TRP A 180 10.09 -25.69 -21.11
CA TRP A 180 9.22 -25.97 -22.25
C TRP A 180 8.90 -24.70 -23.06
N ILE A 181 8.71 -23.57 -22.42
CA ILE A 181 8.52 -22.28 -23.11
C ILE A 181 9.78 -21.90 -23.88
N VAL A 182 10.97 -22.05 -23.28
CA VAL A 182 12.26 -21.76 -23.93
C VAL A 182 12.46 -22.70 -25.12
N LEU A 183 12.12 -23.97 -24.99
CA LEU A 183 12.20 -24.93 -26.10
C LEU A 183 11.26 -24.51 -27.26
N GLY A 184 10.04 -24.10 -26.96
CA GLY A 184 9.11 -23.56 -27.95
C GLY A 184 9.63 -22.27 -28.62
N LEU A 185 10.31 -21.38 -27.84
CA LEU A 185 10.97 -20.19 -28.39
C LEU A 185 12.08 -20.55 -29.38
N LEU A 186 12.94 -21.50 -29.02
CA LEU A 186 14.02 -21.99 -29.89
C LEU A 186 13.48 -22.61 -31.16
N ALA A 187 12.47 -23.47 -31.06
CA ALA A 187 11.83 -24.09 -32.21
C ALA A 187 11.17 -23.04 -33.13
N GLY A 188 10.41 -22.07 -32.53
CA GLY A 188 9.80 -20.97 -33.29
C GLY A 188 10.83 -20.09 -34.01
N SER A 189 11.96 -19.78 -33.36
CA SER A 189 13.06 -19.01 -33.95
C SER A 189 13.75 -19.77 -35.11
N ALA A 190 13.95 -21.08 -34.93
CA ALA A 190 14.53 -21.93 -35.99
C ALA A 190 13.64 -21.98 -37.24
N LEU A 191 12.31 -22.13 -37.04
CA LEU A 191 11.36 -22.06 -38.17
C LEU A 191 11.35 -20.70 -38.86
N GLN A 192 11.45 -19.62 -38.05
CA GLN A 192 11.47 -18.25 -38.57
C GLN A 192 12.73 -17.95 -39.40
N LEU A 193 13.86 -18.57 -39.05
CA LEU A 193 15.12 -18.40 -39.74
C LEU A 193 15.07 -18.91 -41.18
N VAL A 194 14.23 -19.89 -41.48
CA VAL A 194 14.12 -20.49 -42.84
C VAL A 194 13.38 -19.54 -43.81
N LEU A 195 12.49 -18.71 -43.35
CA LEU A 195 11.63 -17.87 -44.18
C LEU A 195 12.39 -16.90 -45.14
N PRO A 196 13.44 -16.17 -44.72
CA PRO A 196 14.21 -15.31 -45.63
C PRO A 196 14.83 -16.08 -46.79
N PHE A 197 15.34 -17.29 -46.54
CA PHE A 197 15.99 -18.14 -47.55
C PHE A 197 14.96 -18.66 -48.55
N LEU A 198 13.75 -19.00 -48.11
CA LEU A 198 12.68 -19.38 -49.01
C LEU A 198 12.22 -18.19 -49.89
N THR A 199 12.15 -16.99 -49.33
CA THR A 199 11.82 -15.76 -50.09
C THR A 199 12.92 -15.48 -51.13
N GLN A 200 14.19 -15.64 -50.77
CA GLN A 200 15.29 -15.54 -51.72
C GLN A 200 15.17 -16.58 -52.83
N SER A 201 14.89 -17.83 -52.51
CA SER A 201 14.81 -18.94 -53.49
C SER A 201 13.66 -18.76 -54.52
N ILE A 202 12.53 -18.13 -54.11
CA ILE A 202 11.46 -17.77 -55.05
C ILE A 202 12.02 -16.92 -56.18
N VAL A 203 12.82 -15.92 -55.86
CA VAL A 203 13.31 -14.94 -56.86
C VAL A 203 14.51 -15.48 -57.63
N ASP A 204 15.53 -16.00 -56.92
CA ASP A 204 16.81 -16.40 -57.53
C ASP A 204 16.71 -17.70 -58.34
N VAL A 205 15.77 -18.60 -57.97
CA VAL A 205 15.58 -19.87 -58.67
C VAL A 205 14.24 -19.91 -59.43
N GLY A 206 13.12 -19.66 -58.73
CA GLY A 206 11.77 -19.79 -59.33
C GLY A 206 11.52 -18.80 -60.47
N ILE A 207 11.73 -17.50 -60.20
CA ILE A 207 11.46 -16.45 -61.20
C ILE A 207 12.54 -16.49 -62.31
N LYS A 208 13.81 -16.58 -61.91
CA LYS A 208 14.95 -16.58 -62.87
C LYS A 208 14.86 -17.74 -63.84
N ASN A 209 14.45 -18.93 -63.41
CA ASN A 209 14.31 -20.12 -64.23
C ASN A 209 12.91 -20.30 -64.81
N GLN A 210 11.96 -19.37 -64.57
CA GLN A 210 10.57 -19.42 -64.98
C GLN A 210 9.83 -20.71 -64.56
N ASP A 211 10.21 -21.27 -63.40
CA ASP A 211 9.68 -22.53 -62.86
C ASP A 211 8.54 -22.25 -61.87
N ILE A 212 7.29 -22.28 -62.40
CA ILE A 212 6.08 -22.08 -61.61
C ILE A 212 5.87 -23.22 -60.61
N GLY A 213 6.27 -24.47 -60.97
CA GLY A 213 6.14 -25.62 -60.07
C GLY A 213 6.97 -25.47 -58.81
N PHE A 214 8.22 -24.99 -58.94
CA PHE A 214 9.07 -24.67 -57.80
C PHE A 214 8.52 -23.57 -56.93
N ILE A 215 7.90 -22.53 -57.51
CA ILE A 215 7.25 -21.46 -56.74
C ILE A 215 6.08 -22.00 -55.87
N TRP A 216 5.24 -22.89 -56.45
CA TRP A 216 4.18 -23.54 -55.69
C TRP A 216 4.71 -24.45 -54.58
N LEU A 217 5.79 -25.15 -54.78
CA LEU A 217 6.46 -25.97 -53.75
C LEU A 217 6.92 -25.12 -52.60
N ILE A 218 7.57 -23.97 -52.86
CA ILE A 218 8.04 -23.05 -51.83
C ILE A 218 6.84 -22.41 -51.08
N LEU A 219 5.78 -22.03 -51.78
CA LEU A 219 4.56 -21.51 -51.19
C LEU A 219 3.99 -22.49 -50.15
N LEU A 220 3.89 -23.77 -50.54
CA LEU A 220 3.43 -24.83 -49.64
C LEU A 220 4.34 -24.95 -48.41
N GLY A 221 5.66 -24.90 -48.63
CA GLY A 221 6.66 -24.90 -47.56
C GLY A 221 6.52 -23.70 -46.59
N GLN A 222 6.34 -22.48 -47.14
CA GLN A 222 6.11 -21.27 -46.34
C GLN A 222 4.80 -21.35 -45.54
N LEU A 223 3.73 -21.87 -46.17
CA LEU A 223 2.44 -22.05 -45.50
C LEU A 223 2.56 -23.06 -44.33
N MET A 224 3.23 -24.19 -44.59
CA MET A 224 3.46 -25.21 -43.53
C MET A 224 4.30 -24.67 -42.37
N LEU A 225 5.36 -23.92 -42.67
CA LEU A 225 6.19 -23.27 -41.62
C LEU A 225 5.40 -22.25 -40.84
N THR A 226 4.54 -21.45 -41.50
CA THR A 226 3.70 -20.43 -40.87
C THR A 226 2.67 -21.07 -39.94
N VAL A 227 2.00 -22.13 -40.38
CA VAL A 227 1.05 -22.90 -39.57
C VAL A 227 1.77 -23.52 -38.36
N SER A 228 2.90 -24.16 -38.58
CA SER A 228 3.70 -24.78 -37.51
C SER A 228 4.15 -23.77 -36.48
N ARG A 229 4.67 -22.60 -36.89
CA ARG A 229 5.05 -21.48 -36.02
C ARG A 229 3.84 -20.95 -35.25
N THR A 230 2.72 -20.74 -35.90
CA THR A 230 1.51 -20.25 -35.23
C THR A 230 1.00 -21.23 -34.18
N ALA A 231 1.05 -22.53 -34.46
CA ALA A 231 0.70 -23.58 -33.48
C ALA A 231 1.64 -23.58 -32.28
N ILE A 232 2.96 -23.45 -32.49
CA ILE A 232 3.96 -23.34 -31.41
C ILE A 232 3.70 -22.08 -30.57
N ASP A 233 3.46 -20.93 -31.22
CA ASP A 233 3.19 -19.66 -30.53
C ASP A 233 1.89 -19.73 -29.70
N PHE A 234 0.84 -20.37 -30.22
CA PHE A 234 -0.40 -20.60 -29.52
C PHE A 234 -0.19 -21.49 -28.27
N ALA A 235 0.47 -22.62 -28.43
CA ALA A 235 0.79 -23.51 -27.32
C ALA A 235 1.65 -22.80 -26.24
N ARG A 236 2.65 -22.05 -26.67
CA ARG A 236 3.50 -21.23 -25.79
C ARG A 236 2.68 -20.23 -24.98
N ARG A 237 1.81 -19.46 -25.64
CA ARG A 237 0.94 -18.45 -24.96
C ARG A 237 0.01 -19.12 -23.94
N TRP A 238 -0.49 -20.30 -24.24
CA TRP A 238 -1.33 -21.07 -23.33
C TRP A 238 -0.57 -21.49 -22.07
N PHE A 239 0.67 -22.04 -22.21
CA PHE A 239 1.51 -22.36 -21.08
C PHE A 239 1.89 -21.14 -20.26
N LEU A 240 2.22 -20.05 -20.94
CA LEU A 240 2.54 -18.79 -20.31
C LEU A 240 1.39 -18.25 -19.44
N LEU A 241 0.18 -18.24 -19.96
CA LEU A 241 -1.02 -17.81 -19.24
C LEU A 241 -1.21 -18.63 -17.95
N ARG A 242 -1.06 -19.96 -18.05
CA ARG A 242 -1.21 -20.86 -16.91
C ARG A 242 -0.17 -20.61 -15.80
N ILE A 243 1.07 -20.35 -16.19
CA ILE A 243 2.15 -20.03 -15.24
C ILE A 243 1.92 -18.66 -14.63
N SER A 244 1.59 -17.65 -15.46
CA SER A 244 1.30 -16.29 -15.03
C SER A 244 0.20 -16.24 -13.96
N MET A 245 -0.90 -16.97 -14.17
CA MET A 245 -1.97 -17.04 -13.17
C MET A 245 -1.51 -17.64 -11.84
N ARG A 246 -0.73 -18.73 -11.88
CA ARG A 246 -0.21 -19.35 -10.66
C ARG A 246 0.77 -18.46 -9.91
N ILE A 247 1.64 -17.75 -10.63
CA ILE A 247 2.56 -16.80 -10.02
C ILE A 247 1.78 -15.64 -9.38
N ASN A 248 0.78 -15.11 -10.09
CA ASN A 248 -0.04 -14.01 -9.59
C ASN A 248 -0.78 -14.39 -8.30
N ILE A 249 -1.44 -15.57 -8.27
CA ILE A 249 -2.10 -16.07 -7.08
C ILE A 249 -1.10 -16.21 -5.92
N SER A 250 0.10 -16.75 -6.18
CA SER A 250 1.11 -16.91 -5.15
C SER A 250 1.61 -15.55 -4.61
N LEU A 251 1.87 -14.56 -5.50
CA LEU A 251 2.32 -13.22 -5.13
C LEU A 251 1.27 -12.48 -4.28
N VAL A 252 0.02 -12.50 -4.73
CA VAL A 252 -1.08 -11.84 -4.01
C VAL A 252 -1.37 -12.54 -2.68
N SER A 253 -1.32 -13.88 -2.65
CA SER A 253 -1.47 -14.66 -1.42
C SER A 253 -0.37 -14.35 -0.41
N ASP A 254 0.91 -14.31 -0.84
CA ASP A 254 2.03 -13.96 0.03
C ASP A 254 1.89 -12.54 0.60
N PHE A 255 1.34 -11.62 -0.19
CA PHE A 255 1.04 -10.26 0.26
C PHE A 255 -0.07 -10.23 1.33
N PHE A 256 -1.19 -10.94 1.11
CA PHE A 256 -2.24 -11.03 2.13
C PHE A 256 -1.77 -11.73 3.41
N ILE A 257 -0.98 -12.81 3.29
CA ILE A 257 -0.36 -13.47 4.45
C ILE A 257 0.50 -12.47 5.23
N LYS A 258 1.24 -11.60 4.53
CA LYS A 258 2.04 -10.56 5.18
C LYS A 258 1.16 -9.50 5.84
N LEU A 259 0.11 -9.01 5.17
CA LEU A 259 -0.84 -8.06 5.76
C LEU A 259 -1.47 -8.59 7.04
N LEU A 260 -1.90 -9.87 7.05
CA LEU A 260 -2.48 -10.52 8.22
C LEU A 260 -1.52 -10.68 9.40
N LYS A 261 -0.21 -10.55 9.17
CA LYS A 261 0.82 -10.60 10.21
C LYS A 261 1.22 -9.22 10.75
N LEU A 262 0.78 -8.14 10.11
CA LEU A 262 1.12 -6.79 10.55
C LEU A 262 0.32 -6.39 11.80
N PRO A 263 0.88 -5.52 12.66
CA PRO A 263 0.19 -5.02 13.84
C PRO A 263 -1.02 -4.17 13.47
N MET A 264 -1.99 -4.06 14.37
CA MET A 264 -3.23 -3.29 14.14
C MET A 264 -2.95 -1.81 13.87
N SER A 265 -1.95 -1.23 14.50
CA SER A 265 -1.52 0.16 14.29
C SER A 265 -1.17 0.50 12.83
N PHE A 266 -0.75 -0.48 12.04
CA PHE A 266 -0.51 -0.31 10.62
C PHE A 266 -1.78 0.08 9.86
N PHE A 267 -2.90 -0.59 10.16
CA PHE A 267 -4.18 -0.36 9.46
C PHE A 267 -4.80 0.99 9.83
N ASP A 268 -4.52 1.50 11.02
CA ASP A 268 -4.98 2.83 11.45
C ASP A 268 -4.18 3.96 10.79
N THR A 269 -3.00 3.66 10.24
CA THR A 269 -2.11 4.68 9.63
C THR A 269 -2.13 4.68 8.11
N LYS A 270 -2.79 3.72 7.46
CA LYS A 270 -2.79 3.58 5.98
C LYS A 270 -4.18 3.79 5.38
N LEU A 271 -4.22 4.56 4.31
CA LEU A 271 -5.46 4.73 3.52
C LEU A 271 -5.76 3.48 2.70
N MET A 272 -7.04 3.12 2.61
CA MET A 272 -7.51 1.97 1.83
C MET A 272 -7.10 2.07 0.36
N GLY A 273 -7.17 3.27 -0.24
CA GLY A 273 -6.78 3.49 -1.64
C GLY A 273 -5.29 3.21 -1.90
N ASP A 274 -4.41 3.49 -0.93
CA ASP A 274 -2.98 3.18 -1.06
C ASP A 274 -2.74 1.66 -1.02
N LEU A 275 -3.48 0.92 -0.18
CA LEU A 275 -3.42 -0.55 -0.16
C LEU A 275 -3.94 -1.17 -1.46
N MET A 276 -5.05 -0.66 -2.01
CA MET A 276 -5.59 -1.06 -3.31
C MET A 276 -4.59 -0.79 -4.44
N GLN A 277 -3.89 0.34 -4.40
CA GLN A 277 -2.86 0.66 -5.38
C GLN A 277 -1.67 -0.31 -5.31
N ARG A 278 -1.25 -0.72 -4.10
CA ARG A 278 -0.20 -1.73 -3.91
C ARG A 278 -0.61 -3.10 -4.43
N MET A 279 -1.90 -3.46 -4.36
CA MET A 279 -2.42 -4.67 -5.02
C MET A 279 -2.26 -4.59 -6.54
N SER A 280 -2.51 -3.43 -7.17
CA SER A 280 -2.29 -3.26 -8.61
C SER A 280 -0.81 -3.32 -9.00
N ASP A 281 0.11 -2.93 -8.11
CA ASP A 281 1.55 -3.08 -8.31
C ASP A 281 1.98 -4.56 -8.45
N HIS A 282 1.30 -5.50 -7.77
CA HIS A 282 1.53 -6.94 -7.97
C HIS A 282 1.24 -7.40 -9.39
N SER A 283 0.20 -6.86 -10.03
CA SER A 283 -0.12 -7.17 -11.43
C SER A 283 0.98 -6.68 -12.38
N ARG A 284 1.59 -5.51 -12.11
CA ARG A 284 2.75 -5.00 -12.89
C ARG A 284 3.96 -5.90 -12.74
N VAL A 285 4.27 -6.31 -11.50
CA VAL A 285 5.36 -7.25 -11.22
C VAL A 285 5.13 -8.60 -11.91
N ASN A 286 3.92 -9.15 -11.81
CA ASN A 286 3.56 -10.39 -12.49
C ASN A 286 3.70 -10.29 -14.02
N ASN A 287 3.20 -9.22 -14.63
CA ASN A 287 3.32 -9.00 -16.07
C ASN A 287 4.79 -8.91 -16.53
N PHE A 288 5.63 -8.22 -15.74
CA PHE A 288 7.06 -8.17 -16.00
C PHE A 288 7.71 -9.55 -15.93
N LEU A 289 7.45 -10.31 -14.87
CA LEU A 289 8.04 -11.63 -14.66
C LEU A 289 7.67 -12.63 -15.74
N THR A 290 6.42 -12.59 -16.20
CA THR A 290 5.88 -13.62 -17.10
C THR A 290 5.94 -13.19 -18.56
N GLN A 291 5.44 -12.01 -18.88
CA GLN A 291 5.30 -11.58 -20.28
C GLN A 291 6.53 -10.83 -20.77
N GLN A 292 6.96 -9.79 -20.05
CA GLN A 292 8.06 -8.93 -20.52
C GLN A 292 9.41 -9.65 -20.55
N THR A 293 9.74 -10.42 -19.50
CA THR A 293 11.00 -11.17 -19.40
C THR A 293 11.10 -12.24 -20.48
N LEU A 294 10.01 -12.93 -20.82
CA LEU A 294 10.01 -13.92 -21.86
C LEU A 294 10.04 -13.30 -23.26
N ASN A 295 9.31 -12.20 -23.46
CA ASN A 295 9.33 -11.49 -24.74
C ASN A 295 10.71 -10.96 -25.06
N ILE A 296 11.42 -10.36 -24.07
CA ILE A 296 12.78 -9.87 -24.29
C ILE A 296 13.78 -11.02 -24.53
N THR A 297 13.61 -12.15 -23.84
CA THR A 297 14.47 -13.32 -24.08
C THR A 297 14.34 -13.82 -25.51
N PHE A 298 13.10 -13.90 -26.03
CA PHE A 298 12.84 -14.25 -27.42
C PHE A 298 13.40 -13.20 -28.39
N ALA A 299 13.11 -11.91 -28.12
CA ALA A 299 13.59 -10.80 -28.92
C ALA A 299 15.13 -10.81 -29.04
N MET A 300 15.82 -11.03 -27.93
CA MET A 300 17.28 -11.10 -27.90
C MET A 300 17.81 -12.29 -28.71
N LEU A 301 17.18 -13.47 -28.59
CA LEU A 301 17.55 -14.63 -29.39
C LEU A 301 17.35 -14.35 -30.89
N THR A 302 16.18 -13.82 -31.25
CA THR A 302 15.88 -13.45 -32.65
C THR A 302 16.84 -12.38 -33.16
N PHE A 303 17.15 -11.37 -32.34
CA PHE A 303 18.10 -10.32 -32.69
C PHE A 303 19.50 -10.89 -32.99
N VAL A 304 20.05 -11.75 -32.13
CA VAL A 304 21.35 -12.35 -32.32
C VAL A 304 21.38 -13.20 -33.58
N VAL A 305 20.37 -14.08 -33.77
CA VAL A 305 20.33 -14.99 -34.92
C VAL A 305 20.25 -14.21 -36.23
N PHE A 306 19.28 -13.27 -36.35
CA PHE A 306 19.13 -12.49 -37.57
C PHE A 306 20.28 -11.48 -37.80
N SER A 307 20.91 -10.97 -36.75
CA SER A 307 22.11 -10.13 -36.87
C SER A 307 23.28 -10.90 -37.47
N VAL A 308 23.49 -12.15 -37.05
CA VAL A 308 24.53 -13.01 -37.62
C VAL A 308 24.24 -13.29 -39.09
N VAL A 309 22.99 -13.61 -39.46
CA VAL A 309 22.59 -13.83 -40.84
C VAL A 309 22.79 -12.57 -41.68
N LEU A 310 22.36 -11.39 -41.17
CA LEU A 310 22.57 -10.14 -41.89
C LEU A 310 24.04 -9.79 -42.10
N PHE A 311 24.90 -10.08 -41.12
CA PHE A 311 26.35 -9.89 -41.22
C PHE A 311 26.97 -10.79 -42.31
N ILE A 312 26.48 -12.03 -42.46
CA ILE A 312 26.94 -12.97 -43.48
C ILE A 312 26.49 -12.48 -44.88
N TYR A 313 25.27 -11.98 -45.00
CA TYR A 313 24.75 -11.46 -46.28
C TYR A 313 25.48 -10.22 -46.77
N ASN A 314 25.61 -9.20 -45.88
CA ASN A 314 26.31 -7.97 -46.26
C ASN A 314 26.78 -7.20 -45.01
N LYS A 315 28.09 -7.07 -44.85
CA LYS A 315 28.73 -6.40 -43.71
C LYS A 315 28.41 -4.90 -43.64
N VAL A 316 28.25 -4.23 -44.79
CA VAL A 316 27.92 -2.78 -44.85
C VAL A 316 26.51 -2.55 -44.40
N VAL A 317 25.55 -3.35 -44.88
CA VAL A 317 24.14 -3.30 -44.47
C VAL A 317 24.01 -3.56 -42.95
N PHE A 318 24.73 -4.55 -42.43
CA PHE A 318 24.78 -4.83 -41.00
C PHE A 318 25.28 -3.62 -40.17
N ALA A 319 26.39 -2.99 -40.63
CA ALA A 319 26.94 -1.81 -39.95
C ALA A 319 25.95 -0.63 -39.90
N ILE A 320 25.25 -0.36 -41.01
CA ILE A 320 24.22 0.67 -41.10
C ILE A 320 23.07 0.35 -40.17
N PHE A 321 22.60 -0.91 -40.17
CA PHE A 321 21.52 -1.34 -39.26
C PHE A 321 21.94 -1.17 -37.80
N LEU A 322 23.17 -1.57 -37.43
CA LEU A 322 23.67 -1.44 -36.05
C LEU A 322 23.76 0.04 -35.62
N LEU A 323 24.34 0.90 -36.48
CA LEU A 323 24.43 2.34 -36.21
C LEU A 323 23.04 2.96 -36.01
N GLY A 324 22.09 2.67 -36.90
CA GLY A 324 20.73 3.14 -36.78
C GLY A 324 20.02 2.65 -35.51
N SER A 325 20.27 1.40 -35.11
CA SER A 325 19.74 0.84 -33.87
C SER A 325 20.34 1.50 -32.61
N ILE A 326 21.63 1.86 -32.62
CA ILE A 326 22.27 2.64 -31.55
C ILE A 326 21.70 4.04 -31.46
N LEU A 327 21.48 4.73 -32.60
CA LEU A 327 20.84 6.04 -32.65
C LEU A 327 19.40 5.99 -32.09
N TYR A 328 18.62 4.97 -32.49
CA TYR A 328 17.30 4.72 -31.95
C TYR A 328 17.33 4.54 -30.44
N GLY A 329 18.22 3.68 -29.92
CA GLY A 329 18.38 3.47 -28.48
C GLY A 329 18.79 4.73 -27.72
N GLY A 330 19.72 5.54 -28.29
CA GLY A 330 20.14 6.83 -27.75
C GLY A 330 19.00 7.84 -27.67
N TRP A 331 18.19 7.93 -28.74
CA TRP A 331 16.99 8.75 -28.75
C TRP A 331 16.03 8.37 -27.63
N MET A 332 15.71 7.10 -27.51
CA MET A 332 14.82 6.59 -26.46
C MET A 332 15.35 6.87 -25.05
N ALA A 333 16.65 6.72 -24.83
CA ALA A 333 17.30 6.94 -23.54
C ALA A 333 17.19 8.39 -23.04
N LEU A 334 17.11 9.37 -23.94
CA LEU A 334 16.92 10.80 -23.57
C LEU A 334 15.62 11.05 -22.80
N PHE A 335 14.61 10.27 -23.05
CA PHE A 335 13.27 10.45 -22.44
C PHE A 335 13.12 9.74 -21.09
N LEU A 336 13.98 8.75 -20.75
CA LEU A 336 13.86 7.94 -19.53
C LEU A 336 13.72 8.76 -18.24
N ARG A 337 14.53 9.82 -18.10
CA ARG A 337 14.51 10.67 -16.90
C ARG A 337 13.19 11.45 -16.76
N ARG A 338 12.69 12.00 -17.88
CA ARG A 338 11.44 12.78 -17.88
C ARG A 338 10.24 11.86 -17.63
N ARG A 339 10.24 10.67 -18.23
CA ARG A 339 9.21 9.67 -18.03
C ARG A 339 9.13 9.26 -16.56
N LYS A 340 10.26 8.97 -15.92
CA LYS A 340 10.30 8.63 -14.50
C LYS A 340 9.58 9.66 -13.61
N VAL A 341 9.77 10.95 -13.85
CA VAL A 341 9.12 12.02 -13.08
C VAL A 341 7.61 12.01 -13.31
N LEU A 342 7.18 11.88 -14.59
CA LEU A 342 5.76 11.83 -14.93
C LEU A 342 5.06 10.57 -14.38
N ASP A 343 5.75 9.44 -14.30
CA ASP A 343 5.21 8.21 -13.72
C ASP A 343 4.93 8.37 -12.22
N TYR A 344 5.79 9.08 -11.47
CA TYR A 344 5.51 9.41 -10.06
C TYR A 344 4.33 10.39 -9.93
N GLU A 345 4.29 11.47 -10.76
CA GLU A 345 3.18 12.43 -10.78
C GLU A 345 1.85 11.73 -11.13
N LEU A 346 1.88 10.82 -12.10
CA LEU A 346 0.71 10.02 -12.49
C LEU A 346 0.24 9.11 -11.36
N PHE A 347 1.18 8.46 -10.69
CA PHE A 347 0.87 7.59 -9.57
C PHE A 347 0.21 8.35 -8.42
N GLU A 348 0.74 9.50 -8.03
CA GLU A 348 0.15 10.34 -6.99
C GLU A 348 -1.29 10.75 -7.34
N GLN A 349 -1.51 11.24 -8.58
CA GLN A 349 -2.85 11.62 -9.01
C GLN A 349 -3.82 10.43 -9.09
N GLN A 350 -3.32 9.24 -9.43
CA GLN A 350 -4.11 8.02 -9.42
C GLN A 350 -4.50 7.60 -8.01
N ALA A 351 -3.59 7.70 -7.04
CA ALA A 351 -3.87 7.41 -5.63
C ALA A 351 -4.93 8.37 -5.08
N ILE A 352 -4.78 9.68 -5.34
CA ILE A 352 -5.76 10.70 -4.95
C ILE A 352 -7.14 10.38 -5.57
N ASN A 353 -7.17 10.03 -6.85
CA ASN A 353 -8.41 9.65 -7.53
C ASN A 353 -9.07 8.41 -6.91
N ASN A 354 -8.29 7.38 -6.61
CA ASN A 354 -8.79 6.15 -5.99
C ASN A 354 -9.37 6.44 -4.59
N ASN A 355 -8.68 7.25 -3.77
CA ASN A 355 -9.16 7.64 -2.44
C ASN A 355 -10.45 8.47 -2.53
N ARG A 356 -10.52 9.45 -3.44
CA ARG A 356 -11.73 10.26 -3.67
C ARG A 356 -12.90 9.43 -4.16
N THR A 357 -12.65 8.50 -5.08
CA THR A 357 -13.69 7.60 -5.60
C THR A 357 -14.20 6.68 -4.50
N TYR A 358 -13.32 6.14 -3.67
CA TYR A 358 -13.69 5.31 -2.53
C TYR A 358 -14.55 6.11 -1.53
N GLU A 359 -14.10 7.31 -1.14
CA GLU A 359 -14.85 8.23 -0.26
C GLU A 359 -16.24 8.52 -0.83
N PHE A 360 -16.32 8.88 -2.12
CA PHE A 360 -17.56 9.21 -2.80
C PHE A 360 -18.57 8.05 -2.75
N ILE A 361 -18.11 6.82 -3.00
CA ILE A 361 -18.98 5.63 -3.01
C ILE A 361 -19.39 5.26 -1.58
N THR A 362 -18.49 5.28 -0.62
CA THR A 362 -18.77 4.86 0.77
C THR A 362 -19.63 5.86 1.51
N SER A 363 -19.50 7.15 1.19
CA SER A 363 -20.30 8.24 1.80
C SER A 363 -21.55 8.59 1.02
N MET A 364 -22.01 7.76 0.08
CA MET A 364 -23.14 8.09 -0.81
C MET A 364 -24.41 8.39 -0.04
N GLN A 365 -24.67 7.67 1.06
CA GLN A 365 -25.86 7.90 1.90
C GLN A 365 -25.83 9.31 2.52
N GLU A 366 -24.68 9.71 3.07
CA GLU A 366 -24.50 11.03 3.67
C GLU A 366 -24.57 12.15 2.63
N ILE A 367 -23.96 11.93 1.46
CA ILE A 367 -24.01 12.86 0.33
C ILE A 367 -25.46 13.17 -0.06
N LYS A 368 -26.31 12.14 -0.10
CA LYS A 368 -27.73 12.28 -0.42
C LYS A 368 -28.53 12.95 0.70
N LEU A 369 -28.26 12.59 1.96
CA LEU A 369 -28.93 13.18 3.11
C LEU A 369 -28.66 14.68 3.27
N GLN A 370 -27.44 15.12 2.91
CA GLN A 370 -27.00 16.50 3.03
C GLN A 370 -27.20 17.33 1.74
N ASP A 371 -27.83 16.78 0.70
CA ASP A 371 -28.06 17.43 -0.61
C ASP A 371 -26.78 18.07 -1.18
N CYS A 372 -25.65 17.37 -1.08
CA CYS A 372 -24.35 17.90 -1.47
C CYS A 372 -23.73 17.22 -2.70
N GLU A 373 -24.54 16.52 -3.52
CA GLU A 373 -24.12 15.75 -4.69
C GLU A 373 -23.34 16.59 -5.70
N GLN A 374 -23.83 17.80 -5.99
CA GLN A 374 -23.18 18.66 -6.98
C GLN A 374 -21.80 19.12 -6.52
N ARG A 375 -21.65 19.45 -5.22
CA ARG A 375 -20.37 19.85 -4.65
C ARG A 375 -19.37 18.69 -4.68
N LYS A 376 -19.79 17.51 -4.21
CA LYS A 376 -18.94 16.31 -4.16
C LYS A 376 -18.56 15.81 -5.56
N ARG A 377 -19.50 15.88 -6.51
CA ARG A 377 -19.22 15.59 -7.91
C ARG A 377 -18.17 16.55 -8.49
N LYS A 378 -18.28 17.85 -8.22
CA LYS A 378 -17.32 18.86 -8.69
C LYS A 378 -15.93 18.63 -8.11
N GLU A 379 -15.81 18.30 -6.81
CA GLU A 379 -14.54 17.96 -6.17
C GLU A 379 -13.87 16.73 -6.84
N TRP A 380 -14.68 15.74 -7.20
CA TRP A 380 -14.19 14.56 -7.95
C TRP A 380 -13.81 14.92 -9.40
N GLU A 381 -14.62 15.72 -10.09
CA GLU A 381 -14.33 16.21 -11.45
C GLU A 381 -12.99 17.00 -11.49
N GLU A 382 -12.71 17.83 -10.51
CA GLU A 382 -11.44 18.55 -10.39
C GLU A 382 -10.26 17.59 -10.25
N THR A 383 -10.42 16.50 -9.49
CA THR A 383 -9.42 15.44 -9.39
C THR A 383 -9.19 14.73 -10.74
N GLN A 384 -10.27 14.44 -11.48
CA GLN A 384 -10.19 13.88 -12.83
C GLN A 384 -9.47 14.82 -13.81
N VAL A 385 -9.76 16.12 -13.76
CA VAL A 385 -9.08 17.12 -14.59
C VAL A 385 -7.58 17.15 -14.31
N ASN A 386 -7.17 17.06 -13.05
CA ASN A 386 -5.76 17.02 -12.68
C ASN A 386 -5.07 15.74 -13.17
N LEU A 387 -5.72 14.58 -13.00
CA LEU A 387 -5.25 13.29 -13.52
C LEU A 387 -5.12 13.35 -15.05
N PHE A 388 -6.12 13.88 -15.74
CA PHE A 388 -6.12 14.03 -17.20
C PHE A 388 -4.97 14.93 -17.68
N ARG A 389 -4.67 16.04 -16.99
CA ARG A 389 -3.54 16.92 -17.33
C ARG A 389 -2.20 16.16 -17.25
N VAL A 390 -2.02 15.32 -16.26
CA VAL A 390 -0.80 14.50 -16.14
C VAL A 390 -0.75 13.43 -17.22
N GLN A 391 -1.86 12.76 -17.50
CA GLN A 391 -1.97 11.80 -18.61
C GLN A 391 -1.66 12.47 -19.96
N GLN A 392 -2.16 13.68 -20.19
CA GLN A 392 -1.90 14.45 -21.39
C GLN A 392 -0.40 14.79 -21.55
N LYS A 393 0.28 15.20 -20.44
CA LYS A 393 1.73 15.41 -20.46
C LYS A 393 2.50 14.12 -20.78
N SER A 394 2.06 12.99 -20.21
CA SER A 394 2.65 11.67 -20.46
C SER A 394 2.46 11.26 -21.92
N LEU A 395 1.24 11.40 -22.44
CA LEU A 395 0.92 11.10 -23.85
C LEU A 395 1.75 11.98 -24.82
N LYS A 396 1.85 13.28 -24.56
CA LYS A 396 2.68 14.19 -25.38
C LYS A 396 4.15 13.76 -25.40
N LEU A 397 4.68 13.35 -24.23
CA LEU A 397 6.06 12.84 -24.14
C LEU A 397 6.21 11.57 -24.96
N GLN A 398 5.27 10.62 -24.82
CA GLN A 398 5.24 9.35 -25.54
C GLN A 398 5.16 9.60 -27.06
N GLN A 399 4.22 10.40 -27.53
CA GLN A 399 4.07 10.74 -28.95
C GLN A 399 5.31 11.39 -29.56
N THR A 400 5.95 12.32 -28.80
CA THR A 400 7.21 12.94 -29.28
C THR A 400 8.32 11.91 -29.41
N GLN A 401 8.41 10.99 -28.45
CA GLN A 401 9.36 9.88 -28.45
C GLN A 401 9.11 8.91 -29.60
N GLU A 402 7.84 8.49 -29.81
CA GLU A 402 7.43 7.59 -30.90
C GLU A 402 7.69 8.21 -32.26
N ALA A 403 7.32 9.47 -32.48
CA ALA A 403 7.54 10.14 -33.74
C ALA A 403 9.02 10.16 -34.16
N GLY A 404 9.93 10.52 -33.20
CA GLY A 404 11.36 10.49 -33.46
C GLY A 404 11.91 9.07 -33.68
N SER A 405 11.39 8.09 -32.96
CA SER A 405 11.83 6.68 -33.12
C SER A 405 11.38 6.09 -34.45
N ILE A 406 10.16 6.38 -34.89
CA ILE A 406 9.66 5.99 -36.23
C ILE A 406 10.51 6.64 -37.31
N PHE A 407 10.78 7.95 -37.20
CA PHE A 407 11.60 8.67 -38.17
C PHE A 407 13.00 8.06 -38.31
N ILE A 408 13.70 7.79 -37.19
CA ILE A 408 15.04 7.17 -37.21
C ILE A 408 14.99 5.79 -37.85
N ASN A 409 13.94 5.01 -37.52
CA ASN A 409 13.79 3.65 -38.03
C ASN A 409 13.51 3.64 -39.54
N GLU A 410 12.62 4.53 -40.04
CA GLU A 410 12.33 4.63 -41.46
C GLU A 410 13.52 5.14 -42.27
N VAL A 411 14.24 6.15 -41.79
CA VAL A 411 15.48 6.62 -42.44
C VAL A 411 16.51 5.49 -42.53
N LYS A 412 16.70 4.72 -41.46
CA LYS A 412 17.57 3.54 -41.46
C LYS A 412 17.13 2.52 -42.53
N ASN A 413 15.84 2.20 -42.62
CA ASN A 413 15.31 1.24 -43.56
C ASN A 413 15.49 1.72 -45.01
N ILE A 414 15.25 3.01 -45.30
CA ILE A 414 15.48 3.61 -46.61
C ILE A 414 16.97 3.53 -46.99
N VAL A 415 17.89 3.92 -46.12
CA VAL A 415 19.31 3.88 -46.39
C VAL A 415 19.79 2.43 -46.68
N VAL A 416 19.33 1.47 -45.88
CA VAL A 416 19.63 0.06 -46.13
C VAL A 416 19.10 -0.41 -47.48
N THR A 417 17.88 -0.04 -47.83
CA THR A 417 17.24 -0.39 -49.12
C THR A 417 18.08 0.17 -50.28
N VAL A 418 18.48 1.44 -50.21
CA VAL A 418 19.32 2.08 -51.26
C VAL A 418 20.67 1.37 -51.41
N VAL A 419 21.34 1.08 -50.28
CA VAL A 419 22.63 0.38 -50.30
C VAL A 419 22.49 -1.05 -50.82
N ALA A 420 21.45 -1.78 -50.44
CA ALA A 420 21.16 -3.12 -50.94
C ALA A 420 20.87 -3.10 -52.45
N ALA A 421 20.05 -2.15 -52.94
CA ALA A 421 19.73 -1.97 -54.34
C ALA A 421 20.98 -1.61 -55.16
N THR A 422 21.87 -0.76 -54.65
CA THR A 422 23.11 -0.40 -55.29
C THR A 422 24.06 -1.63 -55.38
N ALA A 423 24.11 -2.44 -54.35
CA ALA A 423 24.88 -3.70 -54.34
C ALA A 423 24.35 -4.73 -55.38
N VAL A 424 23.05 -4.75 -55.64
CA VAL A 424 22.43 -5.57 -56.68
C VAL A 424 22.85 -5.08 -58.07
N ILE A 425 22.81 -3.77 -58.31
CA ILE A 425 23.21 -3.18 -59.60
C ILE A 425 24.69 -3.44 -59.87
N GLN A 426 25.53 -3.40 -58.84
CA GLN A 426 26.96 -3.68 -58.92
C GLN A 426 27.28 -5.17 -59.06
N GLY A 427 26.28 -6.06 -59.02
CA GLY A 427 26.48 -7.51 -59.11
C GLY A 427 27.05 -8.20 -57.85
N HIS A 428 27.14 -7.46 -56.70
CA HIS A 428 27.61 -8.02 -55.45
C HIS A 428 26.51 -8.77 -54.66
N MET A 429 25.23 -8.60 -55.05
CA MET A 429 24.06 -9.26 -54.43
C MET A 429 23.08 -9.66 -55.55
N THR A 430 22.29 -10.72 -55.27
CA THR A 430 21.16 -11.07 -56.11
C THR A 430 19.92 -10.28 -55.68
N LEU A 431 18.91 -10.17 -56.55
CA LEU A 431 17.62 -9.53 -56.20
C LEU A 431 16.91 -10.29 -55.06
N GLY A 432 17.01 -11.64 -55.09
CA GLY A 432 16.46 -12.46 -54.01
C GLY A 432 17.15 -12.21 -52.66
N MET A 433 18.50 -12.02 -52.67
CA MET A 433 19.22 -11.62 -51.46
C MET A 433 18.79 -10.26 -50.90
N MET A 434 18.51 -9.27 -51.75
CA MET A 434 17.99 -7.96 -51.35
C MET A 434 16.64 -8.08 -50.62
N LEU A 435 15.72 -8.90 -51.18
CA LEU A 435 14.44 -9.15 -50.54
C LEU A 435 14.55 -9.91 -49.24
N ALA A 436 15.47 -10.87 -49.15
CA ALA A 436 15.77 -11.56 -47.90
C ALA A 436 16.32 -10.58 -46.84
N VAL A 437 17.19 -9.66 -47.20
CA VAL A 437 17.73 -8.61 -46.32
C VAL A 437 16.60 -7.70 -45.82
N GLN A 438 15.68 -7.26 -46.67
CA GLN A 438 14.52 -6.47 -46.27
C GLN A 438 13.64 -7.21 -45.27
N TYR A 439 13.39 -8.51 -45.52
CA TYR A 439 12.65 -9.35 -44.59
C TYR A 439 13.37 -9.45 -43.24
N ILE A 440 14.68 -9.69 -43.19
CA ILE A 440 15.49 -9.78 -41.98
C ILE A 440 15.45 -8.48 -41.19
N ILE A 441 15.56 -7.32 -41.83
CA ILE A 441 15.50 -6.01 -41.18
C ILE A 441 14.12 -5.78 -40.54
N GLY A 442 13.05 -6.16 -41.25
CA GLY A 442 11.70 -6.13 -40.70
C GLY A 442 11.56 -6.97 -39.41
N GLN A 443 12.22 -8.14 -39.39
CA GLN A 443 12.24 -9.00 -38.19
C GLN A 443 13.15 -8.45 -37.05
N LEU A 444 14.19 -7.70 -37.37
CA LEU A 444 15.13 -7.10 -36.40
C LEU A 444 14.60 -5.81 -35.75
N ASN A 445 13.66 -5.10 -36.37
CA ASN A 445 13.07 -3.89 -35.80
C ASN A 445 12.29 -4.17 -34.50
N SER A 446 11.48 -5.23 -34.47
CA SER A 446 10.68 -5.62 -33.30
C SER A 446 11.54 -5.95 -32.06
N PRO A 447 12.62 -6.73 -32.10
CA PRO A 447 13.54 -6.93 -30.98
C PRO A 447 14.13 -5.65 -30.40
N VAL A 448 14.50 -4.68 -31.24
CA VAL A 448 15.03 -3.39 -30.76
C VAL A 448 13.97 -2.61 -30.00
N GLU A 449 12.75 -2.60 -30.48
CA GLU A 449 11.59 -1.97 -29.84
C GLU A 449 11.25 -2.67 -28.50
N GLN A 450 11.23 -4.00 -28.48
CA GLN A 450 10.99 -4.79 -27.28
C GLN A 450 12.06 -4.59 -26.21
N LEU A 451 13.32 -4.40 -26.61
CA LEU A 451 14.40 -4.09 -25.68
C LEU A 451 14.14 -2.77 -24.95
N MET A 452 13.68 -1.76 -25.67
CA MET A 452 13.37 -0.46 -25.07
C MET A 452 12.15 -0.54 -24.14
N ASN A 453 11.10 -1.24 -24.55
CA ASN A 453 9.92 -1.49 -23.70
C ASN A 453 10.28 -2.28 -22.43
N PHE A 454 11.26 -3.19 -22.54
CA PHE A 454 11.78 -3.90 -21.38
C PHE A 454 12.49 -2.96 -20.39
N PHE A 455 13.32 -2.01 -20.85
CA PHE A 455 13.94 -1.03 -19.97
C PHE A 455 12.90 -0.16 -19.24
N TYR A 456 11.82 0.22 -19.90
CA TYR A 456 10.70 0.92 -19.24
C TYR A 456 10.04 0.04 -18.19
N SER A 457 9.72 -1.20 -18.54
CA SER A 457 9.11 -2.15 -17.60
C SER A 457 10.00 -2.44 -16.39
N VAL A 458 11.32 -2.49 -16.56
CA VAL A 458 12.28 -2.63 -15.44
C VAL A 458 12.18 -1.43 -14.50
N GLN A 459 12.05 -0.20 -15.03
CA GLN A 459 11.91 1.01 -14.23
C GLN A 459 10.59 0.99 -13.45
N ASP A 460 9.47 0.68 -14.11
CA ASP A 460 8.14 0.63 -13.50
C ASP A 460 8.07 -0.44 -12.40
N VAL A 461 8.62 -1.62 -12.67
CA VAL A 461 8.67 -2.73 -11.71
C VAL A 461 9.56 -2.42 -10.52
N LYS A 462 10.68 -1.70 -10.74
CA LYS A 462 11.53 -1.27 -9.63
C LYS A 462 10.77 -0.40 -8.64
N ILE A 463 9.97 0.55 -9.13
CA ILE A 463 9.12 1.41 -8.30
C ILE A 463 8.06 0.58 -7.58
N SER A 464 7.37 -0.33 -8.29
CA SER A 464 6.37 -1.22 -7.69
C SER A 464 6.97 -2.15 -6.62
N LEU A 465 8.18 -2.67 -6.86
CA LEU A 465 8.89 -3.50 -5.87
C LEU A 465 9.32 -2.72 -4.63
N GLU A 466 9.77 -1.47 -4.78
CA GLU A 466 10.12 -0.62 -3.65
C GLU A 466 8.91 -0.43 -2.71
N ARG A 467 7.70 -0.23 -3.27
CA ARG A 467 6.45 -0.10 -2.49
C ARG A 467 5.97 -1.41 -1.86
N ILE A 468 6.01 -2.51 -2.60
CA ILE A 468 5.65 -3.84 -2.09
C ILE A 468 6.61 -4.23 -0.97
N ASN A 469 7.91 -3.96 -1.14
CA ASN A 469 8.93 -4.26 -0.15
C ASN A 469 8.76 -3.48 1.15
N GLU A 470 8.27 -2.25 1.11
CA GLU A 470 7.95 -1.47 2.32
C GLU A 470 7.06 -2.28 3.27
N ILE A 471 5.98 -2.90 2.74
CA ILE A 471 5.09 -3.76 3.54
C ILE A 471 5.78 -5.05 3.99
N HIS A 472 6.54 -5.68 3.11
CA HIS A 472 7.22 -6.95 3.45
C HIS A 472 8.36 -6.78 4.47
N GLN A 473 8.96 -5.60 4.57
CA GLN A 473 10.03 -5.29 5.53
C GLN A 473 9.52 -4.89 6.91
N MET A 474 8.24 -4.51 7.02
CA MET A 474 7.66 -4.21 8.33
C MET A 474 7.73 -5.42 9.26
N ASP A 475 7.94 -5.17 10.54
CA ASP A 475 8.01 -6.20 11.55
C ASP A 475 6.63 -6.89 11.69
N ASP A 476 6.63 -8.21 11.78
CA ASP A 476 5.42 -8.99 12.06
C ASP A 476 4.99 -8.77 13.51
N GLU A 477 3.69 -8.72 13.78
CA GLU A 477 3.14 -8.54 15.14
C GLU A 477 3.68 -9.58 16.14
N ASN A 478 3.88 -10.81 15.69
CA ASN A 478 4.45 -11.92 16.46
C ASN A 478 5.84 -12.32 15.93
N GLY A 479 6.61 -11.35 15.40
CA GLY A 479 7.90 -11.63 14.74
C GLY A 479 9.08 -11.82 15.70
N LYS A 480 8.92 -11.56 17.00
CA LYS A 480 9.95 -11.81 18.01
C LYS A 480 10.02 -13.31 18.32
N GLU A 481 11.24 -13.86 18.38
CA GLU A 481 11.44 -15.23 18.86
C GLU A 481 11.20 -15.31 20.38
N GLY A 482 10.69 -16.44 20.85
CA GLY A 482 10.50 -16.67 22.30
C GLY A 482 9.21 -16.07 22.89
N LEU A 483 8.22 -15.68 22.08
CA LEU A 483 6.93 -15.24 22.60
C LEU A 483 6.19 -16.37 23.31
N LEU A 484 5.69 -16.08 24.51
CA LEU A 484 5.00 -17.02 25.38
C LEU A 484 3.59 -17.34 24.83
N THR A 485 3.18 -18.60 24.99
CA THR A 485 1.84 -19.11 24.68
C THR A 485 1.17 -19.71 25.92
N GLY A 486 1.40 -19.12 27.07
CA GLY A 486 0.85 -19.49 28.38
C GLY A 486 0.94 -18.31 29.33
N LEU A 487 0.22 -18.37 30.43
CA LEU A 487 0.23 -17.38 31.49
C LEU A 487 0.85 -18.00 32.75
N GLU A 488 1.65 -17.20 33.45
CA GLU A 488 2.13 -17.53 34.79
C GLU A 488 1.23 -16.83 35.80
N HIS A 489 0.77 -17.55 36.81
CA HIS A 489 -0.11 -17.05 37.89
C HIS A 489 -1.33 -16.25 37.39
N PRO A 490 -2.18 -16.83 36.48
CA PRO A 490 -3.34 -16.11 35.93
C PRO A 490 -4.34 -15.71 37.01
N GLU A 491 -4.33 -16.34 38.17
CA GLU A 491 -5.16 -16.04 39.35
C GLU A 491 -4.97 -14.60 39.89
N ASP A 492 -3.83 -13.96 39.61
CA ASP A 492 -3.57 -12.59 40.05
C ASP A 492 -4.31 -11.53 39.20
N GLY A 493 -4.92 -11.94 38.10
CA GLY A 493 -5.72 -11.08 37.25
C GLY A 493 -4.90 -10.23 36.25
N ILE A 494 -5.43 -9.05 35.84
CA ILE A 494 -4.76 -8.15 34.92
C ILE A 494 -4.28 -6.93 35.72
N HIS A 495 -2.97 -6.75 35.77
CA HIS A 495 -2.33 -5.59 36.40
C HIS A 495 -1.94 -4.55 35.35
N ILE A 496 -2.43 -3.36 35.52
CA ILE A 496 -2.09 -2.19 34.72
C ILE A 496 -1.31 -1.26 35.63
N SER A 497 -0.03 -1.03 35.32
CA SER A 497 0.88 -0.28 36.22
C SER A 497 1.41 0.95 35.51
N ASN A 498 0.99 2.13 35.97
CA ASN A 498 1.41 3.46 35.52
C ASN A 498 1.50 3.59 33.99
N ILE A 499 0.48 3.13 33.28
CA ILE A 499 0.51 3.17 31.83
C ILE A 499 0.25 4.58 31.30
N MET A 500 1.03 4.94 30.27
CA MET A 500 0.86 6.13 29.47
C MET A 500 0.73 5.77 28.00
N PHE A 501 -0.23 6.41 27.31
CA PHE A 501 -0.47 6.13 25.90
C PHE A 501 -0.94 7.37 25.14
N LYS A 502 -0.46 7.47 23.91
CA LYS A 502 -0.91 8.42 22.88
C LYS A 502 -1.06 7.67 21.54
N TYR A 503 -2.08 7.96 20.76
CA TYR A 503 -2.20 7.43 19.40
C TYR A 503 -1.14 8.02 18.46
N ASP A 504 -0.91 9.33 18.58
CA ASP A 504 0.23 10.01 17.96
C ASP A 504 1.26 10.31 19.07
N PRO A 505 2.48 9.72 19.04
CA PRO A 505 3.53 9.95 20.02
C PRO A 505 3.86 11.45 20.23
N HIS A 506 3.68 12.26 19.18
CA HIS A 506 3.93 13.70 19.18
C HIS A 506 2.72 14.55 19.64
N ALA A 507 1.57 13.93 19.92
CA ALA A 507 0.41 14.66 20.43
C ALA A 507 0.71 15.34 21.77
N LEU A 508 0.20 16.56 21.98
CA LEU A 508 0.39 17.32 23.20
C LEU A 508 -0.31 16.69 24.41
N ARG A 509 -1.48 16.05 24.15
CA ARG A 509 -2.27 15.41 25.20
C ARG A 509 -2.11 13.90 25.13
N LYS A 510 -1.95 13.29 26.30
CA LYS A 510 -2.00 11.84 26.46
C LYS A 510 -3.45 11.36 26.45
N THR A 511 -3.72 10.25 25.78
CA THR A 511 -5.05 9.59 25.82
C THR A 511 -5.21 8.81 27.13
N ILE A 512 -4.14 8.20 27.61
CA ILE A 512 -4.03 7.54 28.92
C ILE A 512 -2.82 8.16 29.62
N ASP A 513 -2.95 8.58 30.87
CA ASP A 513 -1.94 9.32 31.64
C ASP A 513 -1.80 8.80 33.07
N GLY A 514 -0.87 7.85 33.26
CA GLY A 514 -0.56 7.30 34.55
C GLY A 514 -1.70 6.47 35.17
N VAL A 515 -2.27 5.54 34.40
CA VAL A 515 -3.36 4.67 34.86
C VAL A 515 -2.80 3.46 35.61
N ASP A 516 -3.24 3.28 36.86
CA ASP A 516 -2.99 2.13 37.72
C ASP A 516 -4.32 1.44 38.05
N ILE A 517 -4.46 0.17 37.65
CA ILE A 517 -5.70 -0.63 37.86
C ILE A 517 -5.33 -2.09 38.05
N LEU A 518 -5.92 -2.73 39.04
CA LEU A 518 -6.00 -4.18 39.15
C LEU A 518 -7.40 -4.64 38.70
N ILE A 519 -7.46 -5.55 37.73
CA ILE A 519 -8.70 -6.24 37.30
C ILE A 519 -8.65 -7.63 37.88
N PRO A 520 -9.45 -7.94 38.90
CA PRO A 520 -9.40 -9.22 39.60
C PRO A 520 -9.83 -10.38 38.69
N GLN A 521 -9.15 -11.51 38.79
CA GLN A 521 -9.49 -12.72 38.05
C GLN A 521 -10.89 -13.25 38.47
N GLY A 522 -11.66 -13.70 37.49
CA GLY A 522 -12.97 -14.28 37.72
C GLY A 522 -14.05 -13.30 38.17
N LYS A 523 -13.79 -11.99 38.03
CA LYS A 523 -14.68 -10.90 38.46
C LYS A 523 -15.08 -10.00 37.30
N VAL A 524 -16.16 -9.27 37.49
CA VAL A 524 -16.69 -8.28 36.53
C VAL A 524 -16.19 -6.90 36.93
N THR A 525 -15.39 -6.27 36.07
CA THR A 525 -14.92 -4.89 36.23
C THR A 525 -15.61 -3.98 35.21
N ALA A 526 -16.33 -2.99 35.68
CA ALA A 526 -16.93 -1.96 34.81
C ALA A 526 -16.03 -0.72 34.73
N ILE A 527 -15.78 -0.23 33.51
CA ILE A 527 -15.04 1.00 33.24
C ILE A 527 -16.05 2.06 32.77
N VAL A 528 -16.17 3.13 33.53
CA VAL A 528 -17.11 4.23 33.27
C VAL A 528 -16.39 5.57 33.15
N GLY A 529 -17.03 6.57 32.56
CA GLY A 529 -16.46 7.91 32.38
C GLY A 529 -17.07 8.65 31.21
N ALA A 530 -16.76 9.93 31.08
CA ALA A 530 -17.23 10.76 29.97
C ALA A 530 -16.75 10.25 28.60
N SER A 531 -17.41 10.66 27.52
CA SER A 531 -16.91 10.36 26.15
C SER A 531 -15.50 10.97 25.99
N GLY A 532 -14.59 10.20 25.37
CA GLY A 532 -13.19 10.62 25.20
C GLY A 532 -12.31 10.47 26.45
N SER A 533 -12.78 9.87 27.56
CA SER A 533 -11.96 9.64 28.76
C SER A 533 -10.90 8.53 28.63
N GLY A 534 -10.87 7.76 27.51
CA GLY A 534 -9.88 6.73 27.25
C GLY A 534 -10.35 5.28 27.46
N LYS A 535 -11.64 5.02 27.72
CA LYS A 535 -12.20 3.68 28.01
C LYS A 535 -11.91 2.66 26.91
N THR A 536 -12.31 2.93 25.67
CA THR A 536 -12.07 2.08 24.48
C THR A 536 -10.57 1.87 24.24
N THR A 537 -9.77 2.93 24.48
CA THR A 537 -8.32 2.86 24.35
C THR A 537 -7.72 1.88 25.36
N LEU A 538 -8.19 1.86 26.59
CA LEU A 538 -7.73 0.94 27.61
C LEU A 538 -8.03 -0.52 27.24
N ILE A 539 -9.23 -0.83 26.70
CA ILE A 539 -9.56 -2.16 26.15
C ILE A 539 -8.58 -2.54 25.02
N ARG A 540 -8.32 -1.63 24.09
CA ARG A 540 -7.40 -1.88 22.98
C ARG A 540 -5.98 -2.17 23.44
N LEU A 541 -5.52 -1.50 24.49
CA LEU A 541 -4.21 -1.76 25.12
C LEU A 541 -4.16 -3.13 25.80
N MET A 542 -5.22 -3.51 26.54
CA MET A 542 -5.33 -4.85 27.16
C MET A 542 -5.42 -5.98 26.12
N LEU A 543 -5.94 -5.71 24.93
CA LEU A 543 -5.95 -6.67 23.80
C LEU A 543 -4.62 -6.69 23.02
N GLY A 544 -3.65 -5.86 23.42
CA GLY A 544 -2.34 -5.76 22.77
C GLY A 544 -2.39 -5.19 21.35
N TYR A 545 -3.33 -4.28 21.05
CA TYR A 545 -3.41 -3.61 19.75
C TYR A 545 -2.25 -2.62 19.55
N TYR A 546 -1.85 -1.96 20.62
CA TYR A 546 -0.79 -0.96 20.63
C TYR A 546 0.18 -1.23 21.76
N PRO A 547 1.47 -0.92 21.58
CA PRO A 547 2.42 -0.87 22.70
C PRO A 547 2.13 0.34 23.58
N VAL A 548 2.33 0.21 24.88
CA VAL A 548 2.29 1.33 25.84
C VAL A 548 3.57 2.17 25.71
N LEU A 549 3.48 3.49 25.93
CA LEU A 549 4.66 4.37 25.92
C LEU A 549 5.49 4.19 27.18
N GLU A 550 4.83 4.16 28.31
CA GLU A 550 5.44 3.97 29.62
C GLU A 550 4.54 3.06 30.48
N GLY A 551 5.11 2.43 31.48
CA GLY A 551 4.42 1.46 32.32
C GLY A 551 4.35 0.07 31.69
N LYS A 552 3.55 -0.81 32.25
CA LYS A 552 3.35 -2.19 31.78
C LYS A 552 1.93 -2.69 32.05
N ILE A 553 1.50 -3.63 31.24
CA ILE A 553 0.28 -4.43 31.46
C ILE A 553 0.74 -5.88 31.61
N THR A 554 0.42 -6.49 32.74
CA THR A 554 0.69 -7.91 32.98
C THR A 554 -0.61 -8.68 33.18
N ILE A 555 -0.61 -9.94 32.80
CA ILE A 555 -1.71 -10.88 33.00
C ILE A 555 -1.14 -11.98 33.88
N GLY A 556 -1.56 -11.96 35.15
CA GLY A 556 -0.75 -12.56 36.19
C GLY A 556 0.62 -11.90 36.22
N ASP A 557 1.68 -12.70 36.23
CA ASP A 557 3.06 -12.20 36.18
C ASP A 557 3.59 -11.97 34.75
N THR A 558 2.83 -12.33 33.74
CA THR A 558 3.29 -12.32 32.34
C THR A 558 3.03 -10.96 31.67
N ASP A 559 4.08 -10.24 31.22
CA ASP A 559 3.93 -9.00 30.45
C ASP A 559 3.25 -9.29 29.10
N ILE A 560 2.22 -8.53 28.78
CA ILE A 560 1.47 -8.63 27.53
C ILE A 560 2.38 -8.50 26.29
N ASN A 561 3.49 -7.76 26.37
CA ASN A 561 4.43 -7.60 25.26
C ASN A 561 5.27 -8.87 24.99
N LEU A 562 5.35 -9.79 25.94
CA LEU A 562 6.01 -11.08 25.80
C LEU A 562 5.05 -12.18 25.33
N LEU A 563 3.74 -11.93 25.32
CA LEU A 563 2.74 -12.88 24.85
C LEU A 563 2.64 -12.87 23.33
N ASN A 564 2.44 -14.07 22.77
CA ASN A 564 1.98 -14.22 21.38
C ASN A 564 0.58 -13.63 21.26
N LYS A 565 0.43 -12.51 20.52
CA LYS A 565 -0.83 -11.77 20.41
C LYS A 565 -1.98 -12.61 19.84
N LYS A 566 -1.68 -13.52 18.91
CA LYS A 566 -2.67 -14.44 18.35
C LYS A 566 -3.18 -15.42 19.41
N TRP A 567 -2.28 -15.96 20.23
CA TRP A 567 -2.63 -16.84 21.35
C TRP A 567 -3.46 -16.07 22.38
N TRP A 568 -3.01 -14.88 22.80
CA TRP A 568 -3.74 -14.04 23.76
C TRP A 568 -5.16 -13.73 23.30
N ARG A 569 -5.31 -13.26 22.06
CA ARG A 569 -6.64 -12.97 21.51
C ARG A 569 -7.54 -14.19 21.37
N ARG A 570 -6.98 -15.42 21.32
CA ARG A 570 -7.76 -16.65 21.39
C ARG A 570 -8.38 -16.86 22.76
N GLN A 571 -7.73 -16.43 23.85
CA GLN A 571 -8.27 -16.50 25.21
C GLN A 571 -9.31 -15.40 25.48
N CYS A 572 -9.43 -14.40 24.60
CA CYS A 572 -10.31 -13.26 24.76
C CYS A 572 -11.57 -13.36 23.90
N GLY A 573 -12.75 -13.15 24.49
CA GLY A 573 -14.00 -12.83 23.80
C GLY A 573 -14.18 -11.32 23.72
N VAL A 574 -14.38 -10.77 22.52
CA VAL A 574 -14.36 -9.30 22.34
C VAL A 574 -15.59 -8.85 21.58
N VAL A 575 -16.29 -7.87 22.12
CA VAL A 575 -17.33 -7.12 21.42
C VAL A 575 -16.94 -5.65 21.45
N MET A 576 -16.52 -5.13 20.29
CA MET A 576 -16.18 -3.70 20.14
C MET A 576 -17.41 -2.89 19.73
N GLN A 577 -17.40 -1.60 20.02
CA GLN A 577 -18.46 -0.64 19.67
C GLN A 577 -18.78 -0.68 18.16
N GLU A 578 -17.76 -0.73 17.31
CA GLU A 578 -17.89 -0.82 15.85
C GLU A 578 -17.53 -2.23 15.35
N GLY A 579 -18.31 -3.25 15.78
CA GLY A 579 -18.10 -4.62 15.35
C GLY A 579 -18.55 -4.86 13.90
N VAL A 580 -17.78 -5.68 13.16
CA VAL A 580 -18.03 -5.99 11.74
C VAL A 580 -18.77 -7.33 11.58
N ILE A 581 -19.81 -7.31 10.74
CA ILE A 581 -20.49 -8.50 10.25
C ILE A 581 -19.95 -8.84 8.86
N PHE A 582 -19.48 -10.07 8.67
CA PHE A 582 -18.98 -10.55 7.38
C PHE A 582 -20.14 -10.91 6.45
N SER A 583 -19.94 -10.77 5.14
CA SER A 583 -20.93 -11.19 4.11
C SER A 583 -20.99 -12.73 4.00
N GLU A 584 -21.38 -13.39 5.09
CA GLU A 584 -21.45 -14.83 5.24
C GLU A 584 -22.77 -15.24 5.92
N SER A 585 -22.97 -16.54 6.19
CA SER A 585 -24.12 -17.01 6.96
C SER A 585 -24.07 -16.55 8.42
N ILE A 586 -25.22 -16.51 9.09
CA ILE A 586 -25.31 -16.19 10.53
C ILE A 586 -24.44 -17.15 11.33
N GLY A 587 -24.51 -18.44 11.03
CA GLY A 587 -23.70 -19.45 11.71
C GLY A 587 -22.19 -19.18 11.56
N ARG A 588 -21.73 -18.84 10.35
CA ARG A 588 -20.32 -18.47 10.12
C ARG A 588 -19.92 -17.15 10.78
N ASN A 589 -20.83 -16.19 10.90
CA ASN A 589 -20.59 -14.96 11.64
C ASN A 589 -20.47 -15.17 13.15
N ILE A 590 -21.09 -16.20 13.70
CA ILE A 590 -20.98 -16.57 15.12
C ILE A 590 -19.74 -17.47 15.33
N ALA A 591 -19.60 -18.54 14.54
CA ALA A 591 -18.50 -19.50 14.62
C ALA A 591 -17.36 -19.14 13.63
N VAL A 592 -16.73 -17.97 13.81
CA VAL A 592 -15.76 -17.41 12.85
C VAL A 592 -14.49 -18.24 12.70
N ASP A 593 -14.01 -18.87 13.78
CA ASP A 593 -12.68 -19.55 13.81
C ASP A 593 -12.79 -21.08 13.56
N ASP A 594 -13.98 -21.67 13.66
CA ASP A 594 -14.18 -23.10 13.53
C ASP A 594 -14.38 -23.52 12.06
N ALA A 595 -13.62 -24.52 11.59
CA ALA A 595 -13.81 -25.09 10.26
C ALA A 595 -15.16 -25.81 10.14
N GLU A 596 -15.55 -26.58 11.19
CA GLU A 596 -16.83 -27.20 11.37
C GLU A 596 -17.56 -26.53 12.53
N ILE A 597 -18.82 -26.16 12.31
CA ILE A 597 -19.63 -25.44 13.30
C ILE A 597 -20.23 -26.47 14.27
N ASP A 598 -19.98 -26.28 15.57
CA ASP A 598 -20.65 -27.03 16.64
C ASP A 598 -22.07 -26.46 16.83
N GLU A 599 -23.08 -27.22 16.45
CA GLU A 599 -24.47 -26.78 16.46
C GLU A 599 -25.00 -26.52 17.88
N ASP A 600 -24.59 -27.31 18.88
CA ASP A 600 -25.02 -27.16 20.27
C ASP A 600 -24.44 -25.88 20.89
N ARG A 601 -23.17 -25.60 20.64
CA ARG A 601 -22.53 -24.33 21.03
C ARG A 601 -23.13 -23.14 20.31
N LEU A 602 -23.44 -23.26 19.01
CA LEU A 602 -24.09 -22.25 18.21
C LEU A 602 -25.47 -21.90 18.75
N MET A 603 -26.26 -22.89 19.05
CA MET A 603 -27.60 -22.72 19.60
C MET A 603 -27.56 -22.04 20.98
N ARG A 604 -26.68 -22.51 21.87
CA ARG A 604 -26.46 -21.90 23.18
C ARG A 604 -26.00 -20.43 23.11
N ALA A 605 -25.06 -20.15 22.22
CA ALA A 605 -24.59 -18.78 22.02
C ALA A 605 -25.70 -17.86 21.50
N ALA A 606 -26.54 -18.34 20.60
CA ALA A 606 -27.69 -17.61 20.09
C ALA A 606 -28.77 -17.37 21.16
N GLU A 607 -28.99 -18.33 22.08
CA GLU A 607 -29.88 -18.19 23.24
C GLU A 607 -29.40 -17.12 24.21
N ILE A 608 -28.13 -17.18 24.63
CA ILE A 608 -27.53 -16.21 25.53
C ILE A 608 -27.62 -14.79 24.97
N ALA A 609 -27.35 -14.63 23.67
CA ALA A 609 -27.44 -13.34 22.97
C ALA A 609 -28.88 -12.94 22.59
N CYS A 610 -29.91 -13.69 22.97
CA CYS A 610 -31.31 -13.45 22.64
C CYS A 610 -31.58 -13.24 21.14
N ILE A 611 -30.84 -13.93 20.25
CA ILE A 611 -31.00 -13.84 18.78
C ILE A 611 -31.64 -15.10 18.18
N LYS A 612 -31.75 -16.21 18.98
CA LYS A 612 -32.24 -17.51 18.54
C LYS A 612 -33.59 -17.44 17.85
N ASP A 613 -34.57 -16.80 18.49
CA ASP A 613 -35.95 -16.75 17.97
C ASP A 613 -36.02 -16.04 16.63
N TYR A 614 -35.28 -14.94 16.49
CA TYR A 614 -35.15 -14.22 15.22
C TYR A 614 -34.52 -15.13 14.14
N VAL A 615 -33.43 -15.83 14.46
CA VAL A 615 -32.75 -16.69 13.51
C VAL A 615 -33.60 -17.88 13.11
N MET A 616 -34.29 -18.52 14.06
CA MET A 616 -35.15 -19.68 13.81
C MET A 616 -36.41 -19.31 13.01
N ALA A 617 -36.87 -18.06 13.04
CA ALA A 617 -37.96 -17.55 12.21
C ALA A 617 -37.55 -17.33 10.74
N LEU A 618 -36.25 -17.28 10.43
CA LEU A 618 -35.76 -17.13 9.05
C LEU A 618 -35.88 -18.45 8.27
N PRO A 619 -36.21 -18.42 6.96
CA PRO A 619 -36.35 -19.63 6.15
C PRO A 619 -35.13 -20.55 6.15
N LEU A 620 -33.92 -19.96 6.11
CA LEU A 620 -32.63 -20.68 6.10
C LEU A 620 -31.96 -20.73 7.48
N LYS A 621 -32.63 -20.25 8.53
CA LYS A 621 -32.12 -20.25 9.90
C LYS A 621 -30.67 -19.74 9.97
N PHE A 622 -29.75 -20.49 10.61
CA PHE A 622 -28.33 -20.13 10.71
C PHE A 622 -27.58 -20.09 9.36
N ASN A 623 -28.14 -20.70 8.31
CA ASN A 623 -27.56 -20.64 6.96
C ASN A 623 -27.99 -19.37 6.19
N THR A 624 -28.79 -18.50 6.77
CA THR A 624 -29.18 -17.23 6.17
C THR A 624 -27.96 -16.34 6.01
N LYS A 625 -27.67 -15.92 4.76
CA LYS A 625 -26.58 -15.00 4.45
C LYS A 625 -26.94 -13.58 4.90
N ILE A 626 -26.04 -12.94 5.62
CA ILE A 626 -26.18 -11.58 6.17
C ILE A 626 -24.98 -10.72 5.74
N GLY A 627 -24.97 -9.47 6.13
CA GLY A 627 -23.94 -8.50 5.76
C GLY A 627 -24.30 -7.71 4.51
N ARG A 628 -23.30 -7.19 3.82
CA ARG A 628 -23.49 -6.26 2.69
C ARG A 628 -24.27 -6.89 1.52
N ASP A 629 -24.06 -8.19 1.27
CA ASP A 629 -24.64 -8.96 0.15
C ASP A 629 -25.77 -9.88 0.58
N GLY A 630 -26.31 -9.72 1.80
CA GLY A 630 -27.33 -10.58 2.38
C GLY A 630 -28.50 -9.82 2.99
N VAL A 631 -29.23 -10.51 3.87
CA VAL A 631 -30.35 -9.90 4.61
C VAL A 631 -29.84 -8.75 5.48
N GLY A 632 -30.47 -7.59 5.36
CA GLY A 632 -30.17 -6.42 6.20
C GLY A 632 -30.51 -6.71 7.66
N LEU A 633 -29.62 -6.33 8.56
CA LEU A 633 -29.81 -6.46 10.01
C LEU A 633 -30.01 -5.09 10.65
N SER A 634 -30.91 -5.00 11.64
CA SER A 634 -30.95 -3.83 12.52
C SER A 634 -29.67 -3.75 13.34
N GLN A 635 -29.34 -2.57 13.86
CA GLN A 635 -28.15 -2.37 14.70
C GLN A 635 -28.16 -3.26 15.94
N GLY A 636 -29.32 -3.45 16.58
CA GLY A 636 -29.49 -4.37 17.71
C GLY A 636 -29.29 -5.85 17.32
N GLN A 637 -29.73 -6.27 16.12
CA GLN A 637 -29.48 -7.62 15.64
C GLN A 637 -28.00 -7.87 15.35
N LYS A 638 -27.30 -6.89 14.74
CA LYS A 638 -25.85 -6.95 14.55
C LYS A 638 -25.13 -7.13 15.89
N GLN A 639 -25.50 -6.35 16.88
CA GLN A 639 -24.87 -6.38 18.20
C GLN A 639 -25.09 -7.71 18.90
N ARG A 640 -26.31 -8.28 18.82
CA ARG A 640 -26.59 -9.63 19.35
C ARG A 640 -25.78 -10.73 18.66
N ILE A 641 -25.54 -10.65 17.36
CA ILE A 641 -24.67 -11.59 16.65
C ILE A 641 -23.21 -11.45 17.12
N LEU A 642 -22.72 -10.23 17.37
CA LEU A 642 -21.37 -10.02 17.91
C LEU A 642 -21.23 -10.55 19.34
N ILE A 643 -22.27 -10.41 20.17
CA ILE A 643 -22.32 -11.03 21.51
C ILE A 643 -22.31 -12.54 21.37
N ALA A 644 -23.15 -13.12 20.49
CA ALA A 644 -23.16 -14.57 20.24
C ALA A 644 -21.80 -15.10 19.77
N ARG A 645 -21.06 -14.34 18.96
CA ARG A 645 -19.68 -14.63 18.53
C ARG A 645 -18.73 -14.74 19.72
N ALA A 646 -18.78 -13.78 20.64
CA ALA A 646 -17.95 -13.79 21.84
C ALA A 646 -18.30 -14.96 22.78
N VAL A 647 -19.59 -15.25 22.94
CA VAL A 647 -20.10 -16.37 23.75
C VAL A 647 -19.73 -17.73 23.14
N TYR A 648 -19.89 -17.91 21.82
CA TYR A 648 -19.55 -19.14 21.12
C TYR A 648 -18.09 -19.56 21.35
N LYS A 649 -17.20 -18.58 21.39
CA LYS A 649 -15.77 -18.81 21.63
C LYS A 649 -15.47 -19.40 23.01
N ASN A 650 -16.34 -19.17 24.00
CA ASN A 650 -16.22 -19.57 25.41
C ASN A 650 -14.86 -19.17 26.05
N PRO A 651 -14.48 -17.91 26.03
CA PRO A 651 -13.17 -17.41 26.47
C PRO A 651 -13.07 -17.32 27.99
N ASP A 652 -11.84 -17.26 28.52
CA ASP A 652 -11.57 -16.97 29.93
C ASP A 652 -11.62 -15.48 30.26
N TYR A 653 -11.30 -14.62 29.27
CA TYR A 653 -11.33 -13.17 29.37
C TYR A 653 -12.35 -12.59 28.40
N ILE A 654 -13.20 -11.67 28.88
CA ILE A 654 -14.27 -11.05 28.07
C ILE A 654 -14.10 -9.54 28.11
N PHE A 655 -14.10 -8.91 26.93
CA PHE A 655 -14.01 -7.45 26.79
C PHE A 655 -15.24 -6.95 26.02
N LEU A 656 -16.04 -6.12 26.64
CA LEU A 656 -17.26 -5.55 26.06
C LEU A 656 -17.15 -4.04 26.00
N ASP A 657 -17.11 -3.48 24.82
CA ASP A 657 -17.08 -2.04 24.59
C ASP A 657 -18.44 -1.57 24.08
N GLU A 658 -19.26 -1.01 24.98
CA GLU A 658 -20.62 -0.51 24.69
C GLU A 658 -21.54 -1.56 24.01
N ALA A 659 -21.40 -2.83 24.38
CA ALA A 659 -22.00 -3.97 23.72
C ALA A 659 -23.56 -3.98 23.77
N THR A 660 -24.22 -3.17 24.57
CA THR A 660 -25.67 -3.15 24.75
C THR A 660 -26.35 -1.85 24.32
N ASN A 661 -25.59 -0.84 23.84
CA ASN A 661 -26.11 0.50 23.58
C ASN A 661 -27.23 0.58 22.53
N SER A 662 -27.21 -0.31 21.54
CA SER A 662 -28.19 -0.34 20.44
C SER A 662 -29.38 -1.28 20.71
N LEU A 663 -29.53 -1.79 21.92
CA LEU A 663 -30.59 -2.72 22.28
C LEU A 663 -31.77 -1.98 22.89
N ASP A 664 -32.97 -2.48 22.64
CA ASP A 664 -34.18 -2.06 23.36
C ASP A 664 -34.15 -2.57 24.80
N ALA A 665 -34.83 -1.88 25.70
CA ALA A 665 -34.76 -2.11 27.14
C ALA A 665 -35.11 -3.56 27.58
N ASN A 666 -36.05 -4.23 26.89
CA ASN A 666 -36.44 -5.60 27.22
C ASN A 666 -35.36 -6.61 26.81
N ASN A 667 -34.84 -6.49 25.58
CA ASN A 667 -33.73 -7.36 25.10
C ASN A 667 -32.44 -7.10 25.87
N GLU A 668 -32.15 -5.85 26.23
CA GLU A 668 -30.99 -5.50 27.05
C GLU A 668 -31.05 -6.23 28.40
N ARG A 669 -32.16 -6.14 29.11
CA ARG A 669 -32.33 -6.80 30.42
C ARG A 669 -32.12 -8.30 30.32
N ASN A 670 -32.75 -8.99 29.36
CA ASN A 670 -32.65 -10.42 29.19
C ASN A 670 -31.19 -10.82 28.82
N ILE A 671 -30.51 -10.06 27.96
CA ILE A 671 -29.13 -10.31 27.58
C ILE A 671 -28.19 -10.14 28.78
N VAL A 672 -28.36 -9.06 29.58
CA VAL A 672 -27.55 -8.83 30.79
C VAL A 672 -27.73 -10.00 31.76
N GLU A 673 -28.97 -10.41 32.05
CA GLU A 673 -29.25 -11.54 32.93
C GLU A 673 -28.65 -12.86 32.42
N ASN A 674 -28.65 -13.13 31.13
CA ASN A 674 -28.03 -14.31 30.53
C ASN A 674 -26.51 -14.23 30.56
N LEU A 675 -25.95 -13.05 30.30
CA LEU A 675 -24.51 -12.80 30.34
C LEU A 675 -23.95 -12.87 31.77
N ASP A 676 -24.70 -12.39 32.77
CA ASP A 676 -24.29 -12.51 34.18
C ASP A 676 -24.09 -14.00 34.58
N LYS A 677 -24.92 -14.90 34.08
CA LYS A 677 -24.72 -16.36 34.27
C LYS A 677 -23.52 -16.89 33.50
N PHE A 678 -23.28 -16.36 32.31
CA PHE A 678 -22.14 -16.76 31.44
C PHE A 678 -20.81 -16.26 31.98
N TYR A 679 -20.79 -15.16 32.73
CA TYR A 679 -19.58 -14.55 33.30
C TYR A 679 -19.01 -15.30 34.51
N GLN A 680 -19.77 -16.21 35.11
CA GLN A 680 -19.32 -16.94 36.30
C GLN A 680 -17.98 -17.63 36.08
N GLY A 681 -16.99 -17.30 36.90
CA GLY A 681 -15.61 -17.79 36.81
C GLY A 681 -14.76 -17.18 35.70
N LYS A 682 -15.27 -16.21 34.96
CA LYS A 682 -14.53 -15.51 33.89
C LYS A 682 -14.14 -14.10 34.31
N THR A 683 -13.04 -13.61 33.75
CA THR A 683 -12.59 -12.22 33.95
C THR A 683 -13.24 -11.34 32.91
N VAL A 684 -14.07 -10.40 33.35
CA VAL A 684 -14.89 -9.60 32.45
C VAL A 684 -14.58 -8.12 32.62
N VAL A 685 -14.32 -7.43 31.52
CA VAL A 685 -14.16 -5.97 31.47
C VAL A 685 -15.26 -5.38 30.59
N ILE A 686 -16.07 -4.50 31.17
CA ILE A 686 -17.20 -3.88 30.49
C ILE A 686 -17.01 -2.37 30.46
N VAL A 687 -16.96 -1.79 29.30
CA VAL A 687 -17.16 -0.35 29.12
C VAL A 687 -18.64 -0.10 28.91
N ALA A 688 -19.27 0.58 29.84
CA ALA A 688 -20.70 0.82 29.80
C ALA A 688 -21.05 2.30 30.07
N HIS A 689 -22.10 2.74 29.43
CA HIS A 689 -22.73 4.03 29.64
C HIS A 689 -24.10 3.92 30.36
N ARG A 690 -24.59 2.69 30.57
CA ARG A 690 -25.90 2.46 31.21
C ARG A 690 -25.73 1.88 32.62
N LEU A 691 -26.50 2.42 33.54
CA LEU A 691 -26.48 2.02 34.95
C LEU A 691 -26.87 0.54 35.13
N SER A 692 -27.78 0.00 34.32
CA SER A 692 -28.21 -1.40 34.32
C SER A 692 -27.06 -2.38 34.20
N THR A 693 -26.06 -2.02 33.39
CA THR A 693 -24.89 -2.86 33.10
C THR A 693 -23.78 -2.71 34.16
N VAL A 694 -23.73 -1.56 34.85
CA VAL A 694 -22.64 -1.23 35.77
C VAL A 694 -22.95 -1.61 37.21
N LYS A 695 -24.22 -1.58 37.60
CA LYS A 695 -24.67 -1.75 38.98
C LYS A 695 -24.23 -3.10 39.60
N ASN A 696 -24.23 -4.17 38.81
CA ASN A 696 -23.91 -5.51 39.26
C ASN A 696 -22.41 -5.85 39.18
N ALA A 697 -21.56 -4.92 38.72
CA ALA A 697 -20.12 -5.16 38.63
C ALA A 697 -19.48 -5.27 40.02
N ASP A 698 -18.58 -6.25 40.17
CA ASP A 698 -17.79 -6.43 41.40
C ASP A 698 -16.89 -5.22 41.66
N GLN A 699 -16.40 -4.60 40.61
CA GLN A 699 -15.54 -3.41 40.64
C GLN A 699 -15.97 -2.40 39.58
N ILE A 700 -15.96 -1.14 39.93
CA ILE A 700 -16.20 -0.01 39.02
C ILE A 700 -14.97 0.89 39.05
N VAL A 701 -14.44 1.18 37.86
CA VAL A 701 -13.30 2.09 37.65
C VAL A 701 -13.81 3.32 36.91
N VAL A 702 -13.65 4.48 37.47
CA VAL A 702 -14.06 5.75 36.85
C VAL A 702 -12.85 6.41 36.20
N LEU A 703 -12.94 6.61 34.90
CA LEU A 703 -11.94 7.30 34.09
C LEU A 703 -12.37 8.72 33.76
N ASP A 704 -11.50 9.69 34.01
CA ASP A 704 -11.67 11.06 33.53
C ASP A 704 -10.35 11.58 32.96
N GLN A 705 -10.41 12.13 31.72
CA GLN A 705 -9.27 12.69 30.98
C GLN A 705 -8.02 11.78 30.99
N GLY A 706 -8.21 10.48 30.81
CA GLY A 706 -7.13 9.49 30.76
C GLY A 706 -6.59 9.06 32.10
N LYS A 707 -7.19 9.45 33.21
CA LYS A 707 -6.77 9.10 34.58
C LYS A 707 -7.87 8.35 35.33
N VAL A 708 -7.47 7.48 36.26
CA VAL A 708 -8.39 6.87 37.22
C VAL A 708 -8.68 7.86 38.33
N VAL A 709 -9.96 8.21 38.50
CA VAL A 709 -10.39 9.14 39.58
C VAL A 709 -11.05 8.45 40.75
N GLU A 710 -11.76 7.33 40.49
CA GLU A 710 -12.41 6.54 41.54
C GLU A 710 -12.37 5.05 41.21
N VAL A 711 -12.24 4.21 42.26
CA VAL A 711 -12.36 2.76 42.17
C VAL A 711 -13.20 2.29 43.37
N GLY A 712 -14.17 1.40 43.15
CA GLY A 712 -15.02 0.84 44.20
C GLY A 712 -16.13 0.00 43.60
N ASN A 713 -17.19 -0.27 44.37
CA ASN A 713 -18.44 -0.84 43.89
C ASN A 713 -19.56 0.21 43.85
N HIS A 714 -20.72 -0.15 43.31
CA HIS A 714 -21.85 0.76 43.16
C HIS A 714 -22.26 1.46 44.48
N GLU A 715 -22.33 0.71 45.56
CA GLU A 715 -22.74 1.21 46.87
C GLU A 715 -21.74 2.21 47.44
N SER A 716 -20.45 1.83 47.45
CA SER A 716 -19.36 2.64 47.99
C SER A 716 -19.17 3.95 47.23
N LEU A 717 -19.24 3.89 45.87
CA LEU A 717 -19.05 5.06 45.02
C LEU A 717 -20.28 6.01 45.04
N THR A 718 -21.47 5.46 45.16
CA THR A 718 -22.69 6.27 45.34
C THR A 718 -22.71 7.00 46.67
N ALA A 719 -22.24 6.35 47.76
CA ALA A 719 -22.10 6.95 49.07
C ALA A 719 -21.05 8.09 49.10
N LYS A 720 -19.97 7.98 48.33
CA LYS A 720 -18.94 9.02 48.22
C LYS A 720 -19.38 10.30 47.54
N ARG A 721 -20.49 10.26 46.74
CA ARG A 721 -21.03 11.38 45.97
C ARG A 721 -20.01 12.08 45.07
N GLY A 722 -19.05 11.32 44.52
CA GLY A 722 -17.98 11.81 43.66
C GLY A 722 -18.33 11.83 42.19
N ALA A 723 -17.30 11.57 41.34
CA ALA A 723 -17.44 11.54 39.88
C ALA A 723 -18.44 10.48 39.39
N TYR A 724 -18.43 9.27 40.01
CA TYR A 724 -19.37 8.21 39.71
C TYR A 724 -20.82 8.64 39.99
N TYR A 725 -21.05 9.21 41.16
CA TYR A 725 -22.39 9.67 41.56
C TYR A 725 -22.96 10.69 40.56
N ASN A 726 -22.11 11.65 40.11
CA ASN A 726 -22.51 12.63 39.12
C ASN A 726 -22.89 12.02 37.77
N LEU A 727 -22.14 10.99 37.32
CA LEU A 727 -22.45 10.25 36.10
C LEU A 727 -23.81 9.53 36.21
N VAL A 728 -24.06 8.86 37.34
CA VAL A 728 -25.31 8.11 37.60
C VAL A 728 -26.48 9.06 37.73
N LYS A 729 -26.31 10.18 38.45
CA LYS A 729 -27.38 11.20 38.64
C LYS A 729 -27.83 11.78 37.31
N ASN A 730 -26.88 12.15 36.44
CA ASN A 730 -27.21 12.68 35.11
C ASN A 730 -27.98 11.65 34.25
N GLN A 731 -27.69 10.35 34.39
CA GLN A 731 -28.41 9.29 33.68
C GLN A 731 -29.83 9.08 34.22
N LEU A 732 -30.04 9.19 35.55
CA LEU A 732 -31.35 9.08 36.15
C LEU A 732 -32.22 10.29 35.83
N GLU A 733 -31.66 11.50 35.74
CA GLU A 733 -32.35 12.73 35.36
C GLU A 733 -32.73 12.78 33.87
N LEU A 734 -31.96 12.11 32.99
CA LEU A 734 -32.24 11.97 31.55
C LEU A 734 -33.23 10.82 31.25
N GLY A 735 -33.47 9.93 32.19
CA GLY A 735 -34.35 8.76 32.08
C GLY A 735 -35.76 8.96 32.65
N ASN A 736 -36.12 10.16 33.15
CA ASN A 736 -37.45 10.53 33.57
C ASN A 736 -38.18 11.36 32.50
#